data_4119cf2752ad882ee555ded3e22204a2
#
_entry.id   4119cf2752ad882ee555ded3e22204a2
#
_cell.length_a   1.000
_cell.length_b   1.000
_cell.length_c   1.000
_cell.angle_alpha   90.00
_cell.angle_beta   90.00
_cell.angle_gamma   90.00
#
_symmetry.space_group_name_H-M   'P 1'
#
loop_
_entity.id
_entity.type
_entity.pdbx_description
1 polymer ?
#
loop_
_entity_poly.entity_id
_entity_poly.type
_entity_poly.pdbx_seq_one_letter_code
_entity_poly.pdbx_strand_id
1 'polypeptide(L)'
;MTYLLAGRWTTSYYNRENIGPSFSPKVPPAKHLKSMQNYLQQATSLYLKQHAQQPVHWQLWSESTLAEAVLADRPIFLSIGYSGSHWCQVMSRESFSDAVTANVLNQHFCCIKVDREERPDLDKVYLSAMQLLTQHGGGWPLNLFLDPKTLLPFFAGTYFPAQTQNGQPGFADLLMRLFEAYDKKREELTNQGDKLSNTLQQLSPPALDPELTDTALINACRDGLAERFDSAEGGFGQSMKFAMPGSIDRLIKHWAYLRRNNAADKNALEMVMTTLTQIARGGVFDHLGGGFFRYAQDRQWRIPHFEKVLYDNAQLLSVYAQATKLGGDALFEDALITTVDWLMREMRDYAGGFYASQDGASLGQRGRHYLWRREQAKKLLDDDAYLLIETLYALDKPASVDNHWILHRRDSYRSVIERLSMTQQTGDALLSEARRRLLDERAQRTPPITDKKILSGWNGLLITGLCDAFDALGNEAWLVTAQEIADFLRTQCWSGKHLSVCWQDGQTTGPAYLDDYADVLQGLLSLLSHRWRESDASFAKGLADAAIALFYDNDNGGFYFTPADQPALIFKPKPSFDEALPPGNAILTQALLKLGKLLGNTTYLDAATNTLHWARAVMERYPANHCGLITALQSSAEDQTVVLRGPVDTMAQWRDQLMGGYRPWLNVYCMPYDIEGPTPDYLPGLVSTATRSVVTAFMFSDGRPSQPISDLAELEQTLGIA
;
A
#
# COMPACT_ATOMS: atom_id res chain seq x y z
N MET A 1 -8.56 5.62 -18.83
CA MET A 1 -9.31 6.86 -19.14
C MET A 1 -8.45 7.81 -19.99
N THR A 2 -7.82 7.32 -21.06
CA THR A 2 -6.75 8.04 -21.78
C THR A 2 -7.06 8.32 -23.27
N TYR A 3 -8.30 8.13 -23.75
CA TYR A 3 -8.57 8.27 -25.19
C TYR A 3 -9.86 9.00 -25.60
N LEU A 4 -10.56 9.73 -24.75
CA LEU A 4 -11.82 10.35 -25.18
C LEU A 4 -11.99 11.87 -24.91
N LEU A 5 -10.97 12.60 -24.44
CA LEU A 5 -11.05 14.08 -24.31
C LEU A 5 -9.75 14.75 -24.82
N ALA A 6 -9.22 14.30 -25.97
CA ALA A 6 -8.15 15.01 -26.67
C ALA A 6 -8.74 16.14 -27.51
N GLY A 7 -9.03 17.26 -26.89
CA GLY A 7 -9.52 18.47 -27.55
C GLY A 7 -9.01 19.73 -26.87
N ARG A 8 -7.83 20.20 -27.30
CA ARG A 8 -7.39 21.62 -27.27
C ARG A 8 -7.41 22.38 -25.93
N TRP A 9 -6.52 22.01 -24.96
CA TRP A 9 -6.27 22.90 -23.81
C TRP A 9 -4.80 23.12 -23.44
N THR A 10 -3.82 22.57 -24.17
CA THR A 10 -2.40 22.58 -23.78
C THR A 10 -1.52 23.62 -24.42
N THR A 11 -2.02 24.52 -25.29
CA THR A 11 -1.15 25.44 -26.06
C THR A 11 -1.40 26.92 -25.85
N SER A 12 -2.33 27.36 -25.00
CA SER A 12 -2.66 28.79 -24.89
C SER A 12 -1.81 29.59 -23.89
N TYR A 13 -1.01 28.98 -23.04
CA TYR A 13 -0.19 29.70 -22.05
C TYR A 13 1.32 29.75 -22.34
N TYR A 14 1.79 29.12 -23.42
CA TYR A 14 3.22 29.11 -23.80
C TYR A 14 3.51 29.79 -25.16
N ASN A 15 2.66 30.70 -25.61
CA ASN A 15 3.02 31.49 -26.83
C ASN A 15 4.10 32.51 -26.49
N ARG A 16 5.27 32.26 -27.07
CA ARG A 16 6.38 33.22 -27.17
C ARG A 16 5.92 34.41 -27.99
N GLU A 17 5.71 35.56 -27.35
CA GLU A 17 5.97 36.85 -28.01
C GLU A 17 6.24 37.94 -26.96
N ASN A 18 7.43 38.56 -27.07
CA ASN A 18 7.85 39.86 -26.55
C ASN A 18 8.04 40.01 -25.03
N ILE A 19 9.23 39.65 -24.56
CA ILE A 19 9.78 40.16 -23.29
C ILE A 19 10.72 41.34 -23.64
N GLY A 20 10.23 42.57 -23.45
CA GLY A 20 11.07 43.77 -23.36
C GLY A 20 11.74 43.85 -21.98
N PRO A 21 12.80 44.66 -21.79
CA PRO A 21 13.68 44.57 -20.62
C PRO A 21 13.10 45.20 -19.36
N SER A 22 13.41 44.56 -18.22
CA SER A 22 13.37 45.01 -16.83
C SER A 22 12.14 45.79 -16.36
N PHE A 23 11.19 45.04 -15.78
CA PHE A 23 10.15 45.60 -14.92
C PHE A 23 10.54 45.41 -13.43
N SER A 24 10.73 46.54 -12.72
CA SER A 24 10.68 46.58 -11.27
C SER A 24 9.22 46.69 -10.87
N PRO A 25 8.60 45.65 -10.26
CA PRO A 25 7.18 45.73 -9.93
C PRO A 25 6.96 46.65 -8.73
N LYS A 26 6.11 47.68 -8.91
CA LYS A 26 5.50 48.37 -7.75
C LYS A 26 4.48 47.41 -7.14
N VAL A 27 4.84 46.83 -6.01
CA VAL A 27 3.98 45.97 -5.21
C VAL A 27 2.88 46.80 -4.56
N PRO A 28 1.58 46.50 -4.77
CA PRO A 28 0.52 47.13 -3.98
C PRO A 28 0.60 46.72 -2.52
N PRO A 29 0.22 47.59 -1.56
CA PRO A 29 0.36 47.31 -0.14
C PRO A 29 -0.54 46.13 0.29
N ALA A 30 0.06 45.11 0.89
CA ALA A 30 -0.65 43.97 1.48
C ALA A 30 -1.63 44.44 2.58
N LYS A 31 -2.88 43.96 2.52
CA LYS A 31 -3.83 44.12 3.63
C LYS A 31 -3.23 43.45 4.85
N HIS A 32 -3.22 44.18 6.01
CA HIS A 32 -2.61 43.77 7.27
C HIS A 32 -3.12 42.38 7.74
N LEU A 33 -2.27 41.40 7.65
CA LEU A 33 -2.39 40.12 8.34
C LEU A 33 -1.36 40.09 9.49
N LYS A 34 -1.72 39.44 10.63
CA LYS A 34 -0.72 39.01 11.61
C LYS A 34 0.41 38.33 10.85
N SER A 35 1.68 38.61 11.17
CA SER A 35 2.81 37.99 10.52
C SER A 35 2.68 36.47 10.64
N MET A 36 2.29 35.80 9.56
CA MET A 36 2.27 34.35 9.53
C MET A 36 3.70 33.87 9.78
N GLN A 37 3.83 32.83 10.60
CA GLN A 37 5.09 32.14 10.85
C GLN A 37 4.98 30.73 10.27
N ASN A 38 6.10 30.03 10.16
CA ASN A 38 6.11 28.63 9.84
C ASN A 38 5.67 27.82 11.08
N TYR A 39 4.53 27.13 10.99
CA TYR A 39 3.94 26.37 12.11
C TYR A 39 4.30 24.88 12.10
N LEU A 40 5.08 24.39 11.13
CA LEU A 40 5.35 22.95 10.99
C LEU A 40 6.20 22.36 12.11
N GLN A 41 6.88 23.17 12.92
CA GLN A 41 7.59 22.67 14.12
C GLN A 41 6.67 21.99 15.12
N GLN A 42 5.38 22.32 15.12
CA GLN A 42 4.38 21.76 16.04
C GLN A 42 3.75 20.45 15.52
N ALA A 43 3.99 20.11 14.26
CA ALA A 43 3.46 18.90 13.66
C ALA A 43 4.09 17.63 14.27
N THR A 44 3.39 16.51 14.24
CA THR A 44 3.92 15.19 14.59
C THR A 44 4.72 14.58 13.45
N SER A 45 4.24 14.71 12.22
CA SER A 45 4.83 14.18 11.00
C SER A 45 6.31 14.56 10.82
N LEU A 46 7.15 13.56 10.56
CA LEU A 46 8.55 13.76 10.18
C LEU A 46 8.67 14.62 8.92
N TYR A 47 7.83 14.34 7.92
CA TYR A 47 7.82 15.09 6.66
C TYR A 47 7.55 16.59 6.89
N LEU A 48 6.59 16.93 7.70
CA LEU A 48 6.27 18.31 8.02
C LEU A 48 7.40 18.97 8.80
N LYS A 49 7.96 18.30 9.81
CA LYS A 49 9.11 18.80 10.60
C LYS A 49 10.35 19.07 9.74
N GLN A 50 10.60 18.30 8.68
CA GLN A 50 11.70 18.53 7.75
C GLN A 50 11.60 19.88 7.02
N HIS A 51 10.40 20.50 6.98
CA HIS A 51 10.14 21.79 6.35
C HIS A 51 10.01 22.95 7.38
N ALA A 52 10.15 22.66 8.67
CA ALA A 52 9.89 23.62 9.76
C ALA A 52 10.89 24.80 9.80
N GLN A 53 12.11 24.64 9.27
CA GLN A 53 13.15 25.67 9.26
C GLN A 53 13.24 26.44 7.92
N GLN A 54 12.31 26.17 7.00
CA GLN A 54 12.27 26.85 5.70
C GLN A 54 11.76 28.30 5.86
N PRO A 55 12.18 29.21 4.96
CA PRO A 55 11.72 30.60 4.97
C PRO A 55 10.26 30.78 4.56
N VAL A 56 9.61 29.77 3.99
CA VAL A 56 8.18 29.78 3.66
C VAL A 56 7.34 29.69 4.93
N HIS A 57 6.31 30.51 5.05
CA HIS A 57 5.39 30.53 6.20
C HIS A 57 4.34 29.40 6.10
N TRP A 58 4.80 28.16 6.15
CA TRP A 58 3.98 26.98 6.05
C TRP A 58 2.94 26.87 7.17
N GLN A 59 1.71 26.54 6.80
CA GLN A 59 0.58 26.26 7.67
C GLN A 59 0.17 24.79 7.56
N LEU A 60 -0.54 24.31 8.58
CA LEU A 60 -1.25 23.03 8.52
C LEU A 60 -2.61 23.21 7.84
N TRP A 61 -3.12 22.16 7.22
CA TRP A 61 -4.50 22.12 6.75
C TRP A 61 -5.45 22.08 7.94
N SER A 62 -6.14 23.18 8.21
CA SER A 62 -7.09 23.32 9.32
C SER A 62 -8.18 24.31 8.94
N GLU A 63 -9.35 24.21 9.60
CA GLU A 63 -10.45 25.16 9.40
C GLU A 63 -10.01 26.60 9.64
N SER A 64 -9.19 26.85 10.66
CA SER A 64 -8.66 28.18 10.95
C SER A 64 -7.78 28.72 9.82
N THR A 65 -6.89 27.91 9.27
CA THR A 65 -6.02 28.29 8.14
C THR A 65 -6.86 28.60 6.89
N LEU A 66 -7.85 27.76 6.59
CA LEU A 66 -8.75 27.96 5.44
C LEU A 66 -9.59 29.25 5.62
N ALA A 67 -10.13 29.49 6.81
CA ALA A 67 -10.87 30.71 7.12
C ALA A 67 -9.99 31.96 6.99
N GLU A 68 -8.73 31.93 7.44
CA GLU A 68 -7.78 33.02 7.27
C GLU A 68 -7.48 33.29 5.78
N ALA A 69 -7.31 32.26 4.95
CA ALA A 69 -7.12 32.39 3.51
C ALA A 69 -8.30 33.09 2.85
N VAL A 70 -9.54 32.73 3.22
CA VAL A 70 -10.78 33.38 2.75
C VAL A 70 -10.85 34.85 3.17
N LEU A 71 -10.62 35.14 4.44
CA LEU A 71 -10.66 36.50 5.00
C LEU A 71 -9.62 37.42 4.36
N ALA A 72 -8.45 36.89 4.08
CA ALA A 72 -7.36 37.62 3.44
C ALA A 72 -7.50 37.72 1.93
N ASP A 73 -8.46 37.02 1.33
CA ASP A 73 -8.64 36.84 -0.10
C ASP A 73 -7.33 36.42 -0.82
N ARG A 74 -6.62 35.45 -0.23
CA ARG A 74 -5.36 34.93 -0.75
C ARG A 74 -5.56 33.54 -1.35
N PRO A 75 -5.06 33.28 -2.56
CA PRO A 75 -5.05 31.91 -3.12
C PRO A 75 -4.21 31.01 -2.23
N ILE A 76 -4.62 29.73 -2.12
CA ILE A 76 -3.90 28.76 -1.33
C ILE A 76 -2.86 28.07 -2.23
N PHE A 77 -1.60 28.02 -1.78
CA PHE A 77 -0.59 27.13 -2.30
C PHE A 77 -0.55 25.87 -1.45
N LEU A 78 -1.08 24.77 -1.98
CA LEU A 78 -1.13 23.47 -1.32
C LEU A 78 -0.01 22.57 -1.85
N SER A 79 0.86 22.10 -0.96
CA SER A 79 1.94 21.18 -1.31
C SER A 79 1.81 19.89 -0.51
N ILE A 80 1.53 18.77 -1.19
CA ILE A 80 1.34 17.44 -0.61
C ILE A 80 2.54 16.56 -0.97
N GLY A 81 3.03 15.78 -0.02
CA GLY A 81 4.15 14.85 -0.23
C GLY A 81 4.38 13.93 0.95
N TYR A 82 5.54 13.28 1.01
CA TYR A 82 5.92 12.38 2.09
C TYR A 82 7.44 12.32 2.24
N SER A 83 7.92 11.81 3.39
CA SER A 83 9.31 11.86 3.79
C SER A 83 10.26 11.14 2.83
N GLY A 84 9.91 9.94 2.36
CA GLY A 84 10.73 9.12 1.46
C GLY A 84 10.76 9.60 -0.01
N SER A 85 9.97 10.61 -0.38
CA SER A 85 9.91 11.10 -1.75
C SER A 85 11.15 11.89 -2.16
N HIS A 86 11.93 11.36 -3.11
CA HIS A 86 13.12 12.03 -3.64
C HIS A 86 12.83 13.46 -4.15
N TRP A 87 11.81 13.62 -4.99
CA TRP A 87 11.49 14.92 -5.57
C TRP A 87 10.92 15.91 -4.54
N CYS A 88 10.24 15.42 -3.49
CA CYS A 88 9.87 16.27 -2.35
C CYS A 88 11.10 16.81 -1.64
N GLN A 89 12.12 15.98 -1.44
CA GLN A 89 13.39 16.38 -0.83
C GLN A 89 14.18 17.35 -1.73
N VAL A 90 14.20 17.12 -3.05
CA VAL A 90 14.85 18.04 -4.00
C VAL A 90 14.20 19.41 -3.92
N MET A 91 12.88 19.49 -4.07
CA MET A 91 12.14 20.76 -4.02
C MET A 91 12.24 21.45 -2.65
N SER A 92 12.34 20.67 -1.57
CA SER A 92 12.59 21.16 -0.21
C SER A 92 13.91 21.92 -0.09
N ARG A 93 14.99 21.37 -0.66
CA ARG A 93 16.33 21.97 -0.58
C ARG A 93 16.55 23.13 -1.55
N GLU A 94 15.88 23.08 -2.69
CA GLU A 94 16.00 24.09 -3.76
C GLU A 94 14.93 25.18 -3.61
N SER A 95 13.72 24.94 -4.14
CA SER A 95 12.70 25.96 -4.33
C SER A 95 12.10 26.48 -3.03
N PHE A 96 11.89 25.62 -2.02
CA PHE A 96 11.31 26.04 -0.74
C PHE A 96 12.34 26.65 0.22
N SER A 97 13.63 26.48 -0.06
CA SER A 97 14.73 27.12 0.70
C SER A 97 15.25 28.39 0.01
N ASP A 98 14.78 28.72 -1.20
CA ASP A 98 15.15 29.93 -1.92
C ASP A 98 14.41 31.15 -1.32
N ALA A 99 15.17 32.17 -0.93
CA ALA A 99 14.62 33.35 -0.29
C ALA A 99 13.70 34.18 -1.19
N VAL A 100 13.97 34.22 -2.50
CA VAL A 100 13.15 34.97 -3.47
C VAL A 100 11.79 34.28 -3.62
N THR A 101 11.79 32.98 -3.84
CA THR A 101 10.59 32.16 -3.92
C THR A 101 9.76 32.27 -2.63
N ALA A 102 10.41 32.14 -1.46
CA ALA A 102 9.74 32.24 -0.17
C ALA A 102 9.09 33.63 0.05
N ASN A 103 9.76 34.69 -0.36
CA ASN A 103 9.21 36.04 -0.25
C ASN A 103 7.92 36.20 -1.08
N VAL A 104 7.90 35.72 -2.32
CA VAL A 104 6.71 35.77 -3.19
C VAL A 104 5.58 34.91 -2.58
N LEU A 105 5.88 33.70 -2.13
CA LEU A 105 4.91 32.82 -1.48
C LEU A 105 4.28 33.48 -0.25
N ASN A 106 5.11 34.00 0.66
CA ASN A 106 4.67 34.61 1.91
C ASN A 106 3.83 35.90 1.69
N GLN A 107 4.11 36.64 0.63
CA GLN A 107 3.36 37.87 0.31
C GLN A 107 2.00 37.62 -0.32
N HIS A 108 1.90 36.62 -1.20
CA HIS A 108 0.75 36.49 -2.09
C HIS A 108 -0.11 35.26 -1.84
N PHE A 109 0.41 34.22 -1.14
CA PHE A 109 -0.29 32.95 -0.98
C PHE A 109 -0.46 32.59 0.51
N CYS A 110 -1.50 31.81 0.79
CA CYS A 110 -1.59 31.01 2.02
C CYS A 110 -0.94 29.66 1.75
N CYS A 111 0.23 29.41 2.33
CA CYS A 111 1.02 28.20 2.02
C CYS A 111 0.67 27.07 2.98
N ILE A 112 0.10 25.98 2.49
CA ILE A 112 -0.29 24.81 3.28
C ILE A 112 0.56 23.61 2.87
N LYS A 113 1.13 22.92 3.89
CA LYS A 113 1.91 21.69 3.70
C LYS A 113 1.17 20.50 4.27
N VAL A 114 1.12 19.38 3.53
CA VAL A 114 0.39 18.18 3.90
C VAL A 114 1.27 16.94 3.74
N ASP A 115 1.27 16.09 4.76
CA ASP A 115 1.79 14.72 4.67
C ASP A 115 0.67 13.82 4.13
N ARG A 116 0.89 13.23 2.94
CA ARG A 116 -0.08 12.35 2.27
C ARG A 116 -0.39 11.07 3.06
N GLU A 117 0.51 10.65 3.93
CA GLU A 117 0.34 9.43 4.71
C GLU A 117 -0.54 9.64 5.94
N GLU A 118 -0.56 10.87 6.49
CA GLU A 118 -1.50 11.27 7.55
C GLU A 118 -2.83 11.81 6.99
N ARG A 119 -2.82 12.36 5.75
CA ARG A 119 -4.00 12.92 5.07
C ARG A 119 -4.16 12.37 3.66
N PRO A 120 -4.35 11.03 3.52
CA PRO A 120 -4.54 10.39 2.22
C PRO A 120 -5.84 10.84 1.51
N ASP A 121 -6.80 11.40 2.24
CA ASP A 121 -8.00 12.01 1.69
C ASP A 121 -7.68 13.22 0.80
N LEU A 122 -6.85 14.13 1.30
CA LEU A 122 -6.38 15.28 0.54
C LEU A 122 -5.54 14.84 -0.67
N ASP A 123 -4.68 13.86 -0.48
CA ASP A 123 -3.86 13.31 -1.56
C ASP A 123 -4.72 12.74 -2.69
N LYS A 124 -5.67 11.82 -2.38
CA LYS A 124 -6.56 11.21 -3.39
C LYS A 124 -7.40 12.24 -4.13
N VAL A 125 -7.99 13.17 -3.40
CA VAL A 125 -8.87 14.20 -3.98
C VAL A 125 -8.09 15.13 -4.90
N TYR A 126 -6.96 15.66 -4.46
CA TYR A 126 -6.20 16.63 -5.24
C TYR A 126 -5.32 16.00 -6.32
N LEU A 127 -4.92 14.73 -6.16
CA LEU A 127 -4.29 13.96 -7.24
C LEU A 127 -5.28 13.74 -8.40
N SER A 128 -6.52 13.36 -8.10
CA SER A 128 -7.58 13.24 -9.12
C SER A 128 -7.86 14.56 -9.82
N ALA A 129 -7.94 15.65 -9.06
CA ALA A 129 -8.11 16.98 -9.62
C ALA A 129 -6.93 17.40 -10.53
N MET A 130 -5.68 17.14 -10.11
CA MET A 130 -4.49 17.38 -10.93
C MET A 130 -4.52 16.57 -12.24
N GLN A 131 -4.84 15.28 -12.19
CA GLN A 131 -4.91 14.43 -13.38
C GLN A 131 -5.94 14.93 -14.40
N LEU A 132 -7.08 15.42 -13.92
CA LEU A 132 -8.10 16.04 -14.78
C LEU A 132 -7.65 17.38 -15.37
N LEU A 133 -6.95 18.21 -14.58
CA LEU A 133 -6.46 19.52 -15.04
C LEU A 133 -5.32 19.41 -16.04
N THR A 134 -4.38 18.51 -15.80
CA THR A 134 -3.13 18.41 -16.57
C THR A 134 -3.18 17.36 -17.67
N GLN A 135 -4.13 16.42 -17.59
CA GLN A 135 -4.23 15.22 -18.45
C GLN A 135 -2.95 14.33 -18.44
N HIS A 136 -2.14 14.48 -17.40
CA HIS A 136 -0.93 13.69 -17.18
C HIS A 136 -1.04 12.91 -15.87
N GLY A 137 -0.26 11.83 -15.76
CA GLY A 137 -0.11 11.11 -14.49
C GLY A 137 0.41 12.04 -13.41
N GLY A 138 -0.07 11.87 -12.19
CA GLY A 138 0.39 12.64 -11.03
C GLY A 138 1.70 12.11 -10.44
N GLY A 139 2.22 12.82 -9.45
CA GLY A 139 3.41 12.45 -8.69
C GLY A 139 3.64 13.40 -7.51
N TRP A 140 4.63 13.09 -6.71
CA TRP A 140 4.98 13.91 -5.55
C TRP A 140 6.34 14.57 -5.72
N PRO A 141 6.48 15.86 -5.23
CA PRO A 141 5.46 16.64 -4.54
C PRO A 141 4.28 16.98 -5.44
N LEU A 142 3.06 16.89 -4.90
CA LEU A 142 1.84 17.32 -5.55
C LEU A 142 1.56 18.77 -5.12
N ASN A 143 1.70 19.72 -6.05
CA ASN A 143 1.57 21.14 -5.81
C ASN A 143 0.36 21.72 -6.54
N LEU A 144 -0.54 22.37 -5.81
CA LEU A 144 -1.75 22.94 -6.37
C LEU A 144 -1.95 24.38 -5.90
N PHE A 145 -2.65 25.16 -6.73
CA PHE A 145 -3.07 26.52 -6.40
C PHE A 145 -4.60 26.56 -6.39
N LEU A 146 -5.16 26.83 -5.20
CA LEU A 146 -6.60 26.71 -4.96
C LEU A 146 -7.24 28.08 -4.78
N ASP A 147 -8.48 28.23 -5.23
CA ASP A 147 -9.35 29.30 -4.78
C ASP A 147 -9.73 29.06 -3.31
N PRO A 148 -9.54 30.04 -2.39
CA PRO A 148 -9.75 29.82 -0.98
C PRO A 148 -11.21 29.60 -0.58
N LYS A 149 -12.19 30.03 -1.39
CA LYS A 149 -13.63 29.91 -1.09
C LYS A 149 -14.18 28.55 -1.52
N THR A 150 -13.74 28.06 -2.69
CA THR A 150 -14.25 26.82 -3.28
C THR A 150 -13.33 25.64 -3.04
N LEU A 151 -12.07 25.88 -2.67
CA LEU A 151 -10.97 24.91 -2.58
C LEU A 151 -10.68 24.18 -3.92
N LEU A 152 -11.27 24.63 -5.02
CA LEU A 152 -11.02 24.07 -6.34
C LEU A 152 -9.68 24.57 -6.89
N PRO A 153 -8.85 23.65 -7.43
CA PRO A 153 -7.58 24.06 -8.02
C PRO A 153 -7.76 24.72 -9.40
N PHE A 154 -7.05 25.81 -9.60
CA PHE A 154 -6.95 26.48 -10.90
C PHE A 154 -5.62 26.24 -11.62
N PHE A 155 -4.61 25.71 -10.88
CA PHE A 155 -3.34 25.26 -11.43
C PHE A 155 -2.76 24.13 -10.60
N ALA A 156 -2.04 23.20 -11.25
CA ALA A 156 -1.40 22.08 -10.59
C ALA A 156 -0.10 21.69 -11.31
N GLY A 157 0.84 21.10 -10.56
CA GLY A 157 2.07 20.54 -11.07
C GLY A 157 2.80 19.73 -10.01
N THR A 158 3.95 19.18 -10.37
CA THR A 158 4.78 18.41 -9.45
C THR A 158 5.98 19.24 -8.99
N TYR A 159 7.10 19.11 -9.64
CA TYR A 159 8.32 19.82 -9.28
C TYR A 159 8.42 21.16 -10.03
N PHE A 160 8.79 22.24 -9.33
CA PHE A 160 9.07 23.56 -9.88
C PHE A 160 10.50 23.97 -9.50
N PRO A 161 11.42 24.20 -10.46
CA PRO A 161 12.80 24.56 -10.16
C PRO A 161 12.88 25.98 -9.59
N ALA A 162 13.84 26.25 -8.70
CA ALA A 162 14.06 27.59 -8.13
C ALA A 162 14.42 28.63 -9.21
N GLN A 163 15.19 28.21 -10.22
CA GLN A 163 15.61 29.05 -11.35
C GLN A 163 15.13 28.46 -12.68
N THR A 164 15.07 29.29 -13.72
CA THR A 164 14.69 28.83 -15.06
C THR A 164 15.64 27.72 -15.54
N GLN A 165 15.10 26.55 -15.81
CA GLN A 165 15.86 25.38 -16.21
C GLN A 165 15.08 24.56 -17.26
N ASN A 166 15.78 24.05 -18.29
CA ASN A 166 15.20 23.19 -19.33
C ASN A 166 13.90 23.73 -19.98
N GLY A 167 13.80 25.05 -20.12
CA GLY A 167 12.63 25.72 -20.69
C GLY A 167 11.46 25.91 -19.71
N GLN A 168 11.59 25.46 -18.46
CA GLN A 168 10.63 25.76 -17.39
C GLN A 168 11.01 27.07 -16.70
N PRO A 169 10.06 27.98 -16.44
CA PRO A 169 10.33 29.20 -15.68
C PRO A 169 10.73 28.90 -14.24
N GLY A 170 11.53 29.79 -13.64
CA GLY A 170 11.79 29.73 -12.21
C GLY A 170 10.49 29.83 -11.39
N PHE A 171 10.48 29.21 -10.22
CA PHE A 171 9.26 29.10 -9.43
C PHE A 171 8.72 30.47 -9.00
N ALA A 172 9.59 31.42 -8.63
CA ALA A 172 9.17 32.78 -8.29
C ALA A 172 8.44 33.49 -9.47
N ASP A 173 8.91 33.33 -10.71
CA ASP A 173 8.27 33.89 -11.89
C ASP A 173 6.91 33.25 -12.17
N LEU A 174 6.81 31.92 -11.99
CA LEU A 174 5.56 31.19 -12.11
C LEU A 174 4.54 31.69 -11.07
N LEU A 175 4.96 31.83 -9.82
CA LEU A 175 4.10 32.31 -8.72
C LEU A 175 3.52 33.69 -9.01
N MET A 176 4.32 34.63 -9.52
CA MET A 176 3.84 35.97 -9.86
C MET A 176 2.79 35.92 -10.98
N ARG A 177 3.00 35.10 -12.02
CA ARG A 177 2.01 34.90 -13.10
C ARG A 177 0.71 34.30 -12.59
N LEU A 178 0.79 33.32 -11.69
CA LEU A 178 -0.40 32.68 -11.09
C LEU A 178 -1.17 33.66 -10.20
N PHE A 179 -0.47 34.47 -9.43
CA PHE A 179 -1.10 35.51 -8.62
C PHE A 179 -1.79 36.56 -9.50
N GLU A 180 -1.14 37.04 -10.57
CA GLU A 180 -1.75 37.97 -11.52
C GLU A 180 -2.99 37.37 -12.20
N ALA A 181 -2.95 36.08 -12.56
CA ALA A 181 -4.11 35.40 -13.14
C ALA A 181 -5.27 35.33 -12.12
N TYR A 182 -4.96 34.97 -10.86
CA TYR A 182 -5.95 34.94 -9.78
C TYR A 182 -6.58 36.31 -9.53
N ASP A 183 -5.80 37.39 -9.56
CA ASP A 183 -6.29 38.75 -9.34
C ASP A 183 -7.14 39.27 -10.49
N LYS A 184 -6.71 39.04 -11.76
CA LYS A 184 -7.28 39.66 -12.96
C LYS A 184 -8.31 38.81 -13.70
N LYS A 185 -8.33 37.46 -13.50
CA LYS A 185 -9.13 36.51 -14.31
C LYS A 185 -10.02 35.60 -13.45
N ARG A 186 -10.53 36.13 -12.34
CA ARG A 186 -11.32 35.32 -11.38
C ARG A 186 -12.52 34.63 -12.01
N GLU A 187 -13.25 35.29 -12.89
CA GLU A 187 -14.43 34.71 -13.53
C GLU A 187 -14.05 33.51 -14.42
N GLU A 188 -12.93 33.61 -15.18
CA GLU A 188 -12.43 32.48 -15.96
C GLU A 188 -12.04 31.31 -15.09
N LEU A 189 -11.34 31.56 -13.95
CA LEU A 189 -10.92 30.56 -13.00
C LEU A 189 -12.11 29.89 -12.28
N THR A 190 -13.13 30.66 -11.91
CA THR A 190 -14.37 30.10 -11.33
C THR A 190 -15.07 29.18 -12.32
N ASN A 191 -15.26 29.60 -13.57
CA ASN A 191 -15.88 28.78 -14.62
C ASN A 191 -15.08 27.47 -14.90
N GLN A 192 -13.75 27.54 -14.81
CA GLN A 192 -12.88 26.35 -14.91
C GLN A 192 -13.07 25.43 -13.70
N GLY A 193 -13.13 25.98 -12.50
CA GLY A 193 -13.39 25.26 -11.26
C GLY A 193 -14.73 24.51 -11.30
N ASP A 194 -15.80 25.17 -11.73
CA ASP A 194 -17.13 24.54 -11.83
C ASP A 194 -17.13 23.34 -12.79
N LYS A 195 -16.46 23.46 -13.94
CA LYS A 195 -16.31 22.34 -14.87
C LYS A 195 -15.54 21.19 -14.25
N LEU A 196 -14.44 21.48 -13.52
CA LEU A 196 -13.66 20.49 -12.81
C LEU A 196 -14.50 19.79 -11.73
N SER A 197 -15.25 20.55 -10.93
CA SER A 197 -16.13 20.01 -9.89
C SER A 197 -17.18 19.06 -10.47
N ASN A 198 -17.85 19.44 -11.55
CA ASN A 198 -18.80 18.58 -12.23
C ASN A 198 -18.16 17.30 -12.77
N THR A 199 -16.95 17.37 -13.29
CA THR A 199 -16.22 16.18 -13.78
C THR A 199 -15.80 15.26 -12.64
N LEU A 200 -15.32 15.82 -11.51
CA LEU A 200 -14.95 15.04 -10.31
C LEU A 200 -16.15 14.26 -9.76
N GLN A 201 -17.33 14.86 -9.72
CA GLN A 201 -18.56 14.18 -9.28
C GLN A 201 -18.95 13.00 -10.18
N GLN A 202 -18.57 13.02 -11.46
CA GLN A 202 -18.83 11.93 -12.40
C GLN A 202 -17.83 10.78 -12.34
N LEU A 203 -16.76 10.86 -11.51
CA LEU A 203 -15.78 9.79 -11.37
C LEU A 203 -16.33 8.54 -10.67
N SER A 204 -17.47 8.63 -10.00
CA SER A 204 -18.17 7.50 -9.39
C SER A 204 -19.49 7.26 -10.14
N PRO A 205 -19.46 6.51 -11.25
CA PRO A 205 -20.66 6.26 -12.05
C PRO A 205 -21.68 5.43 -11.25
N PRO A 206 -22.98 5.56 -11.57
CA PRO A 206 -23.99 4.69 -10.99
C PRO A 206 -23.78 3.23 -11.42
N ALA A 207 -24.36 2.30 -10.66
CA ALA A 207 -24.38 0.88 -11.03
C ALA A 207 -25.10 0.71 -12.39
N LEU A 208 -24.56 -0.16 -13.22
CA LEU A 208 -25.10 -0.54 -14.52
C LEU A 208 -25.35 -2.05 -14.55
N ASP A 209 -26.28 -2.48 -15.38
CA ASP A 209 -26.49 -3.91 -15.60
C ASP A 209 -25.21 -4.56 -16.18
N PRO A 210 -24.87 -5.78 -15.73
CA PRO A 210 -23.67 -6.47 -16.19
C PRO A 210 -23.76 -6.87 -17.65
N GLU A 211 -22.69 -6.66 -18.42
CA GLU A 211 -22.57 -7.09 -19.81
C GLU A 211 -21.90 -8.49 -19.92
N LEU A 212 -20.98 -8.78 -18.99
CA LEU A 212 -20.24 -10.05 -18.96
C LEU A 212 -20.74 -10.97 -17.85
N THR A 213 -20.60 -12.27 -18.05
CA THR A 213 -20.72 -13.23 -16.94
C THR A 213 -19.51 -13.10 -15.99
N ASP A 214 -19.67 -13.57 -14.75
CA ASP A 214 -18.55 -13.51 -13.76
C ASP A 214 -17.33 -14.26 -14.25
N THR A 215 -17.51 -15.44 -14.83
CA THR A 215 -16.41 -16.22 -15.42
C THR A 215 -15.71 -15.48 -16.56
N ALA A 216 -16.46 -14.81 -17.44
CA ALA A 216 -15.88 -14.03 -18.54
C ALA A 216 -15.06 -12.84 -18.00
N LEU A 217 -15.58 -12.15 -16.97
CA LEU A 217 -14.87 -11.03 -16.33
C LEU A 217 -13.59 -11.48 -15.62
N ILE A 218 -13.63 -12.59 -14.87
CA ILE A 218 -12.47 -13.20 -14.22
C ILE A 218 -11.38 -13.54 -15.24
N ASN A 219 -11.75 -14.14 -16.36
CA ASN A 219 -10.84 -14.47 -17.46
C ASN A 219 -10.28 -13.20 -18.13
N ALA A 220 -11.12 -12.19 -18.40
CA ALA A 220 -10.68 -10.93 -18.97
C ALA A 220 -9.64 -10.21 -18.08
N CYS A 221 -9.76 -10.29 -16.74
CA CYS A 221 -8.75 -9.80 -15.82
C CYS A 221 -7.41 -10.52 -16.00
N ARG A 222 -7.43 -11.85 -16.01
CA ARG A 222 -6.24 -12.68 -16.20
C ARG A 222 -5.58 -12.38 -17.55
N ASP A 223 -6.36 -12.27 -18.62
CA ASP A 223 -5.85 -12.02 -19.98
C ASP A 223 -5.22 -10.62 -20.08
N GLY A 224 -5.86 -9.60 -19.52
CA GLY A 224 -5.30 -8.25 -19.45
C GLY A 224 -4.03 -8.14 -18.60
N LEU A 225 -3.82 -9.01 -17.60
CA LEU A 225 -2.55 -9.13 -16.89
C LEU A 225 -1.49 -9.81 -17.78
N ALA A 226 -1.86 -10.88 -18.51
CA ALA A 226 -0.96 -11.58 -19.41
C ALA A 226 -0.46 -10.69 -20.58
N GLU A 227 -1.30 -9.81 -21.11
CA GLU A 227 -0.91 -8.83 -22.15
C GLU A 227 0.17 -7.85 -21.68
N ARG A 228 0.21 -7.53 -20.39
CA ARG A 228 1.18 -6.61 -19.79
C ARG A 228 2.42 -7.30 -19.23
N PHE A 229 2.41 -8.62 -19.15
CA PHE A 229 3.48 -9.41 -18.56
C PHE A 229 4.77 -9.34 -19.38
N ASP A 230 5.88 -9.13 -18.71
CA ASP A 230 7.23 -9.20 -19.28
C ASP A 230 7.78 -10.63 -19.16
N SER A 231 7.67 -11.41 -20.23
CA SER A 231 8.10 -12.82 -20.24
C SER A 231 9.61 -13.02 -20.09
N ALA A 232 10.42 -12.00 -20.34
CA ALA A 232 11.88 -12.08 -20.21
C ALA A 232 12.36 -11.76 -18.79
N GLU A 233 11.79 -10.71 -18.18
CA GLU A 233 12.29 -10.19 -16.92
C GLU A 233 11.25 -10.29 -15.79
N GLY A 234 10.09 -10.88 -16.04
CA GLY A 234 8.98 -10.91 -15.07
C GLY A 234 8.38 -9.53 -14.77
N GLY A 235 7.27 -9.53 -14.05
CA GLY A 235 6.53 -8.31 -13.71
C GLY A 235 5.73 -7.74 -14.88
N PHE A 236 5.15 -6.57 -14.68
CA PHE A 236 4.23 -5.93 -15.61
C PHE A 236 4.81 -4.62 -16.15
N GLY A 237 4.80 -4.46 -17.47
CA GLY A 237 5.39 -3.30 -18.15
C GLY A 237 6.86 -3.49 -18.57
N GLN A 238 7.39 -2.53 -19.35
CA GLN A 238 8.66 -2.66 -20.10
C GLN A 238 9.74 -1.64 -19.67
N SER A 239 9.50 -0.85 -18.63
CA SER A 239 10.44 0.20 -18.19
C SER A 239 10.69 0.11 -16.68
N MET A 240 10.38 1.15 -15.94
CA MET A 240 10.36 1.14 -14.48
C MET A 240 9.30 0.14 -13.98
N LYS A 241 9.64 -0.67 -12.98
CA LYS A 241 8.80 -1.75 -12.48
C LYS A 241 8.49 -1.64 -11.00
N PHE A 242 7.19 -1.75 -10.69
CA PHE A 242 6.67 -2.00 -9.35
C PHE A 242 6.34 -3.48 -9.19
N ALA A 243 6.43 -4.00 -7.98
CA ALA A 243 6.17 -5.43 -7.70
C ALA A 243 4.73 -5.85 -8.01
N MET A 244 3.74 -4.95 -7.84
CA MET A 244 2.31 -5.19 -8.11
C MET A 244 1.75 -6.43 -7.37
N PRO A 245 1.86 -6.52 -6.01
CA PRO A 245 1.46 -7.72 -5.26
C PRO A 245 0.00 -8.10 -5.48
N GLY A 246 -0.92 -7.13 -5.60
CA GLY A 246 -2.34 -7.39 -5.87
C GLY A 246 -2.59 -8.12 -7.20
N SER A 247 -1.81 -7.81 -8.26
CA SER A 247 -1.87 -8.53 -9.54
C SER A 247 -1.32 -9.95 -9.42
N ILE A 248 -0.24 -10.13 -8.65
CA ILE A 248 0.37 -11.43 -8.38
C ILE A 248 -0.61 -12.31 -7.58
N ASP A 249 -1.20 -11.80 -6.50
CA ASP A 249 -2.21 -12.46 -5.69
C ASP A 249 -3.42 -12.91 -6.54
N ARG A 250 -3.89 -12.03 -7.45
CA ARG A 250 -4.97 -12.38 -8.36
C ARG A 250 -4.62 -13.57 -9.28
N LEU A 251 -3.41 -13.60 -9.83
CA LEU A 251 -2.96 -14.72 -10.70
C LEU A 251 -2.80 -16.01 -9.90
N ILE A 252 -2.27 -15.96 -8.69
CA ILE A 252 -2.17 -17.13 -7.80
C ILE A 252 -3.57 -17.68 -7.51
N LYS A 253 -4.52 -16.83 -7.13
CA LYS A 253 -5.91 -17.21 -6.85
C LYS A 253 -6.59 -17.76 -8.10
N HIS A 254 -6.43 -17.11 -9.25
CA HIS A 254 -6.96 -17.61 -10.53
C HIS A 254 -6.51 -19.04 -10.81
N TRP A 255 -5.21 -19.30 -10.71
CA TRP A 255 -4.67 -20.64 -10.87
C TRP A 255 -5.25 -21.63 -9.85
N ALA A 256 -5.35 -21.23 -8.57
CA ALA A 256 -5.82 -22.09 -7.50
C ALA A 256 -7.30 -22.51 -7.67
N TYR A 257 -8.18 -21.57 -7.98
CA TYR A 257 -9.60 -21.84 -8.22
C TYR A 257 -9.80 -22.75 -9.43
N LEU A 258 -9.07 -22.54 -10.52
CA LEU A 258 -9.14 -23.42 -11.70
C LEU A 258 -8.57 -24.81 -11.42
N ARG A 259 -7.50 -24.91 -10.60
CA ARG A 259 -6.94 -26.21 -10.18
C ARG A 259 -7.96 -27.07 -9.43
N ARG A 260 -8.81 -26.47 -8.61
CA ARG A 260 -9.91 -27.16 -7.92
C ARG A 260 -10.79 -27.94 -8.89
N ASN A 261 -10.98 -27.41 -10.09
CA ASN A 261 -11.79 -28.00 -11.16
C ASN A 261 -10.97 -28.78 -12.20
N ASN A 262 -9.71 -29.17 -11.88
CA ASN A 262 -8.77 -29.84 -12.78
C ASN A 262 -8.45 -29.06 -14.07
N ALA A 263 -8.61 -27.75 -14.07
CA ALA A 263 -8.39 -26.84 -15.20
C ALA A 263 -7.28 -25.81 -14.94
N ALA A 264 -6.23 -26.16 -14.18
CA ALA A 264 -5.18 -25.25 -13.74
C ALA A 264 -4.54 -24.46 -14.89
N ASP A 265 -4.51 -23.13 -14.78
CA ASP A 265 -3.82 -22.24 -15.71
C ASP A 265 -2.31 -22.19 -15.42
N LYS A 266 -1.55 -23.04 -16.12
CA LYS A 266 -0.08 -23.11 -15.96
C LYS A 266 0.61 -21.79 -16.30
N ASN A 267 0.10 -21.03 -17.26
CA ASN A 267 0.68 -19.75 -17.65
C ASN A 267 0.51 -18.68 -16.55
N ALA A 268 -0.65 -18.65 -15.87
CA ALA A 268 -0.83 -17.76 -14.72
C ALA A 268 0.20 -18.05 -13.61
N LEU A 269 0.44 -19.34 -13.30
CA LEU A 269 1.45 -19.72 -12.32
C LEU A 269 2.88 -19.37 -12.77
N GLU A 270 3.19 -19.58 -14.07
CA GLU A 270 4.50 -19.23 -14.64
C GLU A 270 4.77 -17.71 -14.54
N MET A 271 3.78 -16.88 -14.85
CA MET A 271 3.89 -15.42 -14.69
C MET A 271 4.23 -15.04 -13.25
N VAL A 272 3.59 -15.67 -12.26
CA VAL A 272 3.84 -15.46 -10.83
C VAL A 272 5.26 -15.88 -10.46
N MET A 273 5.63 -17.13 -10.74
CA MET A 273 6.92 -17.69 -10.31
C MET A 273 8.09 -16.95 -10.97
N THR A 274 7.97 -16.60 -12.25
CA THR A 274 8.98 -15.78 -12.95
C THR A 274 9.11 -14.42 -12.30
N THR A 275 8.00 -13.73 -12.04
CA THR A 275 8.02 -12.38 -11.43
C THR A 275 8.67 -12.40 -10.06
N LEU A 276 8.23 -13.27 -9.16
CA LEU A 276 8.75 -13.35 -7.80
C LEU A 276 10.23 -13.78 -7.79
N THR A 277 10.65 -14.69 -8.67
CA THR A 277 12.05 -15.07 -8.82
C THR A 277 12.93 -13.89 -9.25
N GLN A 278 12.50 -13.11 -10.24
CA GLN A 278 13.26 -11.96 -10.71
C GLN A 278 13.32 -10.83 -9.66
N ILE A 279 12.25 -10.59 -8.93
CA ILE A 279 12.24 -9.62 -7.81
C ILE A 279 13.22 -10.07 -6.72
N ALA A 280 13.13 -11.34 -6.26
CA ALA A 280 14.00 -11.86 -5.18
C ALA A 280 15.47 -11.99 -5.58
N ARG A 281 15.79 -12.11 -6.88
CA ARG A 281 17.17 -12.07 -7.40
C ARG A 281 17.65 -10.66 -7.65
N GLY A 282 16.74 -9.73 -7.90
CA GLY A 282 17.03 -8.36 -8.29
C GLY A 282 17.72 -7.53 -7.21
N GLY A 283 18.20 -6.35 -7.61
CA GLY A 283 18.69 -5.34 -6.66
C GLY A 283 17.59 -4.65 -5.86
N VAL A 284 16.32 -4.92 -6.20
CA VAL A 284 15.15 -4.46 -5.41
C VAL A 284 14.97 -5.25 -4.12
N PHE A 285 15.64 -6.37 -3.94
CA PHE A 285 15.71 -7.11 -2.68
C PHE A 285 17.04 -6.80 -1.97
N ASP A 286 16.99 -6.48 -0.68
CA ASP A 286 18.20 -6.26 0.12
C ASP A 286 18.80 -7.59 0.58
N HIS A 287 19.72 -8.11 -0.21
CA HIS A 287 20.36 -9.43 -0.01
C HIS A 287 21.16 -9.60 1.28
N LEU A 288 21.44 -8.53 2.00
CA LEU A 288 22.16 -8.58 3.28
C LEU A 288 21.25 -8.39 4.48
N GLY A 289 20.39 -7.36 4.44
CA GLY A 289 19.59 -6.98 5.57
C GLY A 289 18.13 -7.42 5.49
N GLY A 290 17.68 -7.91 4.35
CA GLY A 290 16.29 -8.26 4.11
C GLY A 290 15.40 -7.06 3.80
N GLY A 291 14.19 -7.35 3.39
CA GLY A 291 13.20 -6.37 2.94
C GLY A 291 13.38 -5.92 1.49
N PHE A 292 12.30 -5.47 0.89
CA PHE A 292 12.22 -5.05 -0.50
C PHE A 292 12.19 -3.53 -0.61
N PHE A 293 12.94 -3.02 -1.58
CA PHE A 293 12.85 -1.63 -2.01
C PHE A 293 11.60 -1.43 -2.88
N ARG A 294 11.05 -0.22 -2.84
CA ARG A 294 9.74 0.12 -3.38
C ARG A 294 9.54 -0.23 -4.85
N TYR A 295 10.50 0.07 -5.71
CA TYR A 295 10.45 -0.22 -7.15
C TYR A 295 11.83 -0.22 -7.81
N ALA A 296 11.92 -0.83 -9.00
CA ALA A 296 13.09 -0.76 -9.88
C ALA A 296 12.94 0.38 -10.89
N GLN A 297 14.03 1.09 -11.16
CA GLN A 297 14.10 2.13 -12.19
C GLN A 297 14.35 1.57 -13.58
N ASP A 298 14.69 0.29 -13.66
CA ASP A 298 14.99 -0.44 -14.88
C ASP A 298 14.07 -1.67 -15.03
N ARG A 299 14.05 -2.20 -16.26
CA ARG A 299 13.27 -3.38 -16.63
C ARG A 299 13.73 -4.66 -15.91
N GLN A 300 15.04 -4.75 -15.55
CA GLN A 300 15.71 -5.95 -15.05
C GLN A 300 15.68 -6.09 -13.53
N TRP A 301 14.97 -5.26 -12.80
CA TRP A 301 14.91 -5.25 -11.34
C TRP A 301 16.25 -4.97 -10.63
N ARG A 302 17.23 -4.33 -11.31
CA ARG A 302 18.61 -4.17 -10.78
C ARG A 302 18.84 -2.89 -10.03
N ILE A 303 18.24 -1.78 -10.47
CA ILE A 303 18.49 -0.44 -9.92
C ILE A 303 17.28 -0.02 -9.09
N PRO A 304 17.31 -0.19 -7.75
CA PRO A 304 16.17 0.12 -6.90
C PRO A 304 16.07 1.61 -6.58
N HIS A 305 14.91 2.00 -6.11
CA HIS A 305 14.69 3.31 -5.52
C HIS A 305 15.19 3.41 -4.07
N PHE A 306 15.73 2.36 -3.47
CA PHE A 306 16.29 2.24 -2.11
C PHE A 306 15.37 2.59 -0.94
N GLU A 307 14.18 3.14 -1.15
CA GLU A 307 13.15 3.33 -0.13
C GLU A 307 12.52 1.98 0.22
N LYS A 308 12.34 1.70 1.52
CA LYS A 308 11.59 0.52 2.00
C LYS A 308 10.34 0.99 2.72
N VAL A 309 9.18 0.54 2.25
CA VAL A 309 7.87 0.92 2.79
C VAL A 309 7.18 -0.29 3.39
N LEU A 310 6.54 -0.12 4.54
CA LEU A 310 5.90 -1.21 5.28
C LEU A 310 4.84 -1.93 4.44
N TYR A 311 3.94 -1.19 3.78
CA TYR A 311 2.86 -1.80 3.01
C TYR A 311 3.34 -2.61 1.80
N ASP A 312 4.44 -2.22 1.15
CA ASP A 312 5.03 -3.01 0.06
C ASP A 312 5.55 -4.35 0.59
N ASN A 313 6.29 -4.30 1.70
CA ASN A 313 6.88 -5.48 2.32
C ASN A 313 5.83 -6.42 2.94
N ALA A 314 4.78 -5.87 3.56
CA ALA A 314 3.66 -6.64 4.10
C ALA A 314 2.93 -7.44 3.01
N GLN A 315 2.61 -6.81 1.88
CA GLN A 315 1.98 -7.50 0.75
C GLN A 315 2.92 -8.51 0.08
N LEU A 316 4.22 -8.20 -0.03
CA LEU A 316 5.20 -9.12 -0.60
C LEU A 316 5.38 -10.35 0.30
N LEU A 317 5.33 -10.22 1.63
CA LEU A 317 5.29 -11.39 2.53
C LEU A 317 4.14 -12.32 2.17
N SER A 318 2.92 -11.81 1.95
CA SER A 318 1.77 -12.63 1.57
C SER A 318 2.00 -13.39 0.25
N VAL A 319 2.40 -12.71 -0.82
CA VAL A 319 2.54 -13.38 -2.13
C VAL A 319 3.74 -14.34 -2.18
N TYR A 320 4.85 -14.05 -1.46
CA TYR A 320 5.96 -15.01 -1.33
C TYR A 320 5.56 -16.22 -0.49
N ALA A 321 4.80 -16.05 0.58
CA ALA A 321 4.28 -17.17 1.39
C ALA A 321 3.37 -18.09 0.57
N GLN A 322 2.44 -17.51 -0.18
CA GLN A 322 1.56 -18.25 -1.09
C GLN A 322 2.38 -19.01 -2.14
N ALA A 323 3.36 -18.37 -2.79
CA ALA A 323 4.22 -19.00 -3.78
C ALA A 323 5.11 -20.11 -3.20
N THR A 324 5.58 -19.97 -1.96
CA THR A 324 6.32 -21.02 -1.23
C THR A 324 5.45 -22.26 -1.06
N LYS A 325 4.18 -22.11 -0.65
CA LYS A 325 3.21 -23.22 -0.56
C LYS A 325 2.91 -23.90 -1.91
N LEU A 326 3.17 -23.23 -3.02
CA LEU A 326 3.01 -23.75 -4.38
C LEU A 326 4.27 -24.45 -4.93
N GLY A 327 5.28 -24.67 -4.10
CA GLY A 327 6.53 -25.31 -4.48
C GLY A 327 7.61 -24.30 -4.91
N GLY A 328 7.57 -23.08 -4.34
CA GLY A 328 8.66 -22.12 -4.46
C GLY A 328 9.98 -22.69 -3.93
N ASP A 329 11.09 -22.16 -4.46
CA ASP A 329 12.42 -22.62 -4.04
C ASP A 329 12.90 -21.93 -2.75
N ALA A 330 14.05 -22.38 -2.24
CA ALA A 330 14.69 -21.82 -1.04
C ALA A 330 14.96 -20.29 -1.14
N LEU A 331 14.92 -19.70 -2.32
CA LEU A 331 15.04 -18.25 -2.53
C LEU A 331 13.82 -17.51 -1.95
N PHE A 332 12.62 -18.09 -2.06
CA PHE A 332 11.39 -17.49 -1.50
C PHE A 332 11.37 -17.61 0.02
N GLU A 333 11.82 -18.75 0.57
CA GLU A 333 11.98 -18.94 2.02
C GLU A 333 13.01 -17.94 2.59
N ASP A 334 14.18 -17.78 1.93
CA ASP A 334 15.21 -16.79 2.29
C ASP A 334 14.64 -15.35 2.27
N ALA A 335 13.84 -15.02 1.27
CA ALA A 335 13.18 -13.72 1.17
C ALA A 335 12.18 -13.48 2.29
N LEU A 336 11.35 -14.47 2.66
CA LEU A 336 10.40 -14.39 3.77
C LEU A 336 11.13 -14.17 5.10
N ILE A 337 12.07 -15.06 5.43
CA ILE A 337 12.81 -15.03 6.71
C ILE A 337 13.52 -13.70 6.89
N THR A 338 14.32 -13.31 5.89
CA THR A 338 15.14 -12.11 6.02
C THR A 338 14.32 -10.81 5.97
N THR A 339 13.14 -10.82 5.33
CA THR A 339 12.22 -9.67 5.36
C THR A 339 11.61 -9.50 6.75
N VAL A 340 11.17 -10.60 7.40
CA VAL A 340 10.67 -10.51 8.78
C VAL A 340 11.81 -10.11 9.72
N ASP A 341 13.02 -10.64 9.55
CA ASP A 341 14.19 -10.24 10.35
C ASP A 341 14.49 -8.73 10.22
N TRP A 342 14.39 -8.17 9.03
CA TRP A 342 14.51 -6.71 8.81
C TRP A 342 13.42 -5.94 9.54
N LEU A 343 12.16 -6.35 9.42
CA LEU A 343 11.03 -5.74 10.12
C LEU A 343 11.27 -5.72 11.63
N MET A 344 11.63 -6.85 12.21
CA MET A 344 11.88 -6.98 13.65
C MET A 344 13.09 -6.15 14.12
N ARG A 345 14.14 -6.07 13.32
CA ARG A 345 15.39 -5.39 13.68
C ARG A 345 15.31 -3.87 13.52
N GLU A 346 14.62 -3.38 12.46
CA GLU A 346 14.74 -1.98 12.04
C GLU A 346 13.40 -1.22 12.05
N MET A 347 12.27 -1.91 11.97
CA MET A 347 10.96 -1.28 11.78
C MET A 347 10.02 -1.40 12.98
N ARG A 348 10.36 -2.17 14.00
CA ARG A 348 9.48 -2.41 15.15
C ARG A 348 9.61 -1.31 16.19
N ASP A 349 8.46 -0.79 16.66
CA ASP A 349 8.36 0.07 17.83
C ASP A 349 8.22 -0.74 19.12
N TYR A 350 8.70 -0.19 20.22
CA TYR A 350 8.57 -0.83 21.54
C TYR A 350 7.11 -0.97 22.01
N ALA A 351 6.18 -0.14 21.52
CA ALA A 351 4.76 -0.22 21.82
C ALA A 351 4.03 -1.38 21.11
N GLY A 352 4.68 -2.05 20.15
CA GLY A 352 4.17 -3.23 19.46
C GLY A 352 3.77 -3.03 18.00
N GLY A 353 3.70 -1.79 17.50
CA GLY A 353 3.45 -1.49 16.10
C GLY A 353 4.74 -1.41 15.25
N PHE A 354 4.59 -1.25 13.94
CA PHE A 354 5.70 -1.13 12.99
C PHE A 354 5.67 0.21 12.27
N TYR A 355 6.86 0.80 12.12
CA TYR A 355 7.09 2.09 11.47
C TYR A 355 6.71 2.09 9.99
N ALA A 356 6.43 3.28 9.43
CA ALA A 356 5.92 3.43 8.08
C ALA A 356 6.96 3.12 7.00
N SER A 357 8.15 3.71 7.07
CA SER A 357 9.13 3.59 5.98
C SER A 357 10.56 3.94 6.39
N GLN A 358 11.51 3.54 5.54
CA GLN A 358 12.90 4.00 5.56
C GLN A 358 13.21 4.74 4.27
N ASP A 359 13.88 5.90 4.38
CA ASP A 359 14.27 6.72 3.24
C ASP A 359 15.27 5.97 2.31
N GLY A 360 15.21 6.25 1.02
CA GLY A 360 16.16 5.75 0.03
C GLY A 360 17.54 6.43 0.06
N ALA A 361 17.71 7.49 0.86
CA ALA A 361 18.94 8.26 0.97
C ALA A 361 19.52 8.23 2.38
N SER A 362 20.85 8.24 2.47
CA SER A 362 21.57 8.46 3.72
C SER A 362 22.54 9.63 3.50
N LEU A 363 22.55 10.60 4.44
CA LEU A 363 23.33 11.85 4.32
C LEU A 363 23.10 12.58 2.98
N GLY A 364 21.87 12.54 2.47
CA GLY A 364 21.50 13.18 1.20
C GLY A 364 21.97 12.45 -0.07
N GLN A 365 22.63 11.30 0.06
CA GLN A 365 23.10 10.49 -1.06
C GLN A 365 22.25 9.23 -1.17
N ARG A 366 21.64 9.06 -2.35
CA ARG A 366 20.76 7.93 -2.66
C ARG A 366 21.52 6.61 -2.63
N GLY A 367 20.98 5.60 -1.95
CA GLY A 367 21.54 4.25 -1.87
C GLY A 367 22.85 4.12 -1.08
N ARG A 368 23.43 5.22 -0.57
CA ARG A 368 24.73 5.23 0.10
C ARG A 368 24.89 4.14 1.15
N HIS A 369 23.85 3.87 1.93
CA HIS A 369 23.88 2.85 2.98
C HIS A 369 24.02 1.43 2.41
N TYR A 370 23.41 1.16 1.24
CA TYR A 370 23.28 -0.16 0.63
C TYR A 370 24.36 -0.50 -0.40
N LEU A 371 25.00 0.52 -0.97
CA LEU A 371 25.98 0.35 -2.03
C LEU A 371 27.32 -0.18 -1.50
N TRP A 372 27.98 -1.04 -2.29
CA TRP A 372 29.27 -1.65 -1.96
C TRP A 372 30.34 -1.33 -2.99
N ARG A 373 31.60 -1.25 -2.52
CA ARG A 373 32.78 -1.33 -3.38
C ARG A 373 33.38 -2.72 -3.26
N ARG A 374 33.89 -3.25 -4.36
CA ARG A 374 34.51 -4.57 -4.43
C ARG A 374 35.64 -4.73 -3.39
N GLU A 375 36.48 -3.73 -3.27
CA GLU A 375 37.62 -3.71 -2.35
C GLU A 375 37.18 -3.76 -0.88
N GLN A 376 36.02 -3.16 -0.55
CA GLN A 376 35.49 -3.23 0.80
C GLN A 376 35.06 -4.67 1.15
N ALA A 377 34.33 -5.33 0.26
CA ALA A 377 33.90 -6.71 0.47
C ALA A 377 35.13 -7.66 0.56
N LYS A 378 36.10 -7.48 -0.34
CA LYS A 378 37.35 -8.29 -0.35
C LYS A 378 38.17 -8.15 0.93
N LYS A 379 38.20 -6.97 1.54
CA LYS A 379 38.93 -6.73 2.79
C LYS A 379 38.27 -7.40 4.01
N LEU A 380 36.97 -7.60 3.97
CA LEU A 380 36.19 -8.13 5.09
C LEU A 380 36.10 -9.66 5.12
N LEU A 381 36.27 -10.29 3.98
CA LEU A 381 36.02 -11.72 3.77
C LEU A 381 37.35 -12.45 3.49
N ASP A 382 37.45 -13.74 3.84
CA ASP A 382 38.50 -14.61 3.35
C ASP A 382 38.31 -14.92 1.85
N ASP A 383 39.30 -15.51 1.21
CA ASP A 383 39.33 -15.70 -0.24
C ASP A 383 38.15 -16.55 -0.74
N ASP A 384 37.77 -17.64 -0.03
CA ASP A 384 36.69 -18.53 -0.43
C ASP A 384 35.30 -17.86 -0.25
N ALA A 385 35.09 -17.18 0.88
CA ALA A 385 33.89 -16.43 1.13
C ALA A 385 33.74 -15.25 0.15
N TYR A 386 34.86 -14.55 -0.15
CA TYR A 386 34.83 -13.48 -1.14
C TYR A 386 34.50 -13.98 -2.54
N LEU A 387 35.12 -15.10 -2.96
CA LEU A 387 34.84 -15.70 -4.26
C LEU A 387 33.36 -16.09 -4.44
N LEU A 388 32.78 -16.67 -3.37
CA LEU A 388 31.34 -16.98 -3.35
C LEU A 388 30.48 -15.70 -3.47
N ILE A 389 30.76 -14.66 -2.67
CA ILE A 389 30.00 -13.41 -2.67
C ILE A 389 30.20 -12.65 -3.99
N GLU A 390 31.41 -12.58 -4.51
CA GLU A 390 31.71 -11.95 -5.80
C GLU A 390 30.92 -12.59 -6.94
N THR A 391 30.90 -13.91 -6.98
CA THR A 391 30.18 -14.67 -8.01
C THR A 391 28.67 -14.60 -7.84
N LEU A 392 28.16 -14.79 -6.62
CA LEU A 392 26.71 -14.82 -6.34
C LEU A 392 26.05 -13.46 -6.54
N TYR A 393 26.70 -12.38 -6.08
CA TYR A 393 26.16 -11.02 -6.13
C TYR A 393 26.74 -10.15 -7.26
N ALA A 394 27.27 -10.79 -8.29
CA ALA A 394 27.75 -10.14 -9.51
C ALA A 394 28.78 -9.02 -9.30
N LEU A 395 29.60 -9.11 -8.25
CA LEU A 395 30.71 -8.16 -8.05
C LEU A 395 31.82 -8.33 -9.09
N ASP A 396 31.90 -9.45 -9.78
CA ASP A 396 32.79 -9.73 -10.92
C ASP A 396 32.41 -8.97 -12.21
N LYS A 397 31.22 -8.34 -12.24
CA LYS A 397 30.69 -7.59 -13.39
C LYS A 397 30.95 -6.08 -13.23
N PRO A 398 30.72 -5.27 -14.28
CA PRO A 398 30.81 -3.80 -14.18
C PRO A 398 29.95 -3.24 -13.05
N ALA A 399 30.44 -2.19 -12.41
CA ALA A 399 29.72 -1.51 -11.34
C ALA A 399 28.35 -1.01 -11.80
N SER A 400 27.38 -1.03 -10.89
CA SER A 400 26.00 -0.63 -11.17
C SER A 400 25.83 0.89 -11.25
N VAL A 401 26.50 1.64 -10.34
CA VAL A 401 26.42 3.11 -10.24
C VAL A 401 27.74 3.64 -9.70
N ASP A 402 28.38 4.60 -10.38
CA ASP A 402 29.54 5.36 -9.90
C ASP A 402 30.62 4.53 -9.16
N ASN A 403 31.07 3.45 -9.79
CA ASN A 403 32.05 2.49 -9.22
C ASN A 403 31.57 1.81 -7.92
N HIS A 404 30.25 1.68 -7.74
CA HIS A 404 29.62 0.92 -6.67
C HIS A 404 28.71 -0.17 -7.23
N TRP A 405 28.55 -1.25 -6.49
CA TRP A 405 27.72 -2.41 -6.81
C TRP A 405 26.46 -2.41 -5.98
N ILE A 406 25.34 -2.61 -6.66
CA ILE A 406 24.06 -3.03 -6.08
C ILE A 406 24.07 -4.55 -6.09
N LEU A 407 23.95 -5.17 -4.92
CA LEU A 407 23.96 -6.63 -4.82
C LEU A 407 22.70 -7.19 -5.50
N HIS A 408 22.90 -8.13 -6.42
CA HIS A 408 21.81 -8.85 -7.10
C HIS A 408 22.33 -10.21 -7.59
N ARG A 409 21.46 -11.22 -7.64
CA ARG A 409 21.81 -12.59 -8.08
C ARG A 409 21.53 -12.75 -9.58
N ARG A 410 22.51 -13.12 -10.36
CA ARG A 410 22.30 -13.46 -11.79
C ARG A 410 21.91 -14.91 -11.96
N ASP A 411 22.58 -15.79 -11.22
CA ASP A 411 22.41 -17.23 -11.26
C ASP A 411 21.74 -17.74 -9.98
N SER A 412 21.22 -18.95 -10.01
CA SER A 412 20.73 -19.60 -8.80
C SER A 412 21.92 -19.89 -7.87
N TYR A 413 21.67 -19.87 -6.57
CA TYR A 413 22.69 -20.21 -5.57
C TYR A 413 23.29 -21.60 -5.82
N ARG A 414 22.46 -22.57 -6.14
CA ARG A 414 22.89 -23.93 -6.48
C ARG A 414 23.88 -23.95 -7.66
N SER A 415 23.57 -23.24 -8.74
CA SER A 415 24.45 -23.15 -9.91
C SER A 415 25.81 -22.50 -9.56
N VAL A 416 25.79 -21.53 -8.64
CA VAL A 416 27.03 -20.86 -8.21
C VAL A 416 27.92 -21.81 -7.40
N ILE A 417 27.38 -22.52 -6.40
CA ILE A 417 28.17 -23.44 -5.57
C ILE A 417 28.69 -24.64 -6.41
N GLU A 418 27.89 -25.15 -7.35
CA GLU A 418 28.34 -26.20 -8.30
C GLU A 418 29.51 -25.70 -9.16
N ARG A 419 29.45 -24.48 -9.71
CA ARG A 419 30.51 -23.86 -10.51
C ARG A 419 31.81 -23.65 -9.70
N LEU A 420 31.67 -23.33 -8.41
CA LEU A 420 32.78 -23.16 -7.48
C LEU A 420 33.28 -24.49 -6.88
N SER A 421 32.69 -25.62 -7.26
CA SER A 421 32.99 -26.94 -6.72
C SER A 421 32.87 -27.03 -5.18
N MET A 422 31.90 -26.29 -4.61
CA MET A 422 31.61 -26.28 -3.21
C MET A 422 30.47 -27.28 -2.88
N THR A 423 30.52 -27.90 -1.70
CA THR A 423 29.36 -28.63 -1.18
C THR A 423 28.30 -27.65 -0.70
N GLN A 424 27.02 -28.08 -0.68
CA GLN A 424 25.92 -27.27 -0.14
C GLN A 424 26.24 -26.77 1.30
N GLN A 425 26.69 -27.67 2.18
CA GLN A 425 27.02 -27.33 3.56
C GLN A 425 28.13 -26.28 3.69
N THR A 426 29.18 -26.40 2.85
CA THR A 426 30.30 -25.41 2.84
C THR A 426 29.81 -24.06 2.32
N GLY A 427 29.07 -24.08 1.24
CA GLY A 427 28.48 -22.88 0.65
C GLY A 427 27.56 -22.14 1.63
N ASP A 428 26.67 -22.85 2.31
CA ASP A 428 25.72 -22.28 3.27
C ASP A 428 26.46 -21.64 4.47
N ALA A 429 27.48 -22.30 5.01
CA ALA A 429 28.26 -21.76 6.11
C ALA A 429 29.03 -20.49 5.68
N LEU A 430 29.67 -20.49 4.49
CA LEU A 430 30.37 -19.33 3.95
C LEU A 430 29.41 -18.17 3.66
N LEU A 431 28.26 -18.44 3.05
CA LEU A 431 27.28 -17.43 2.73
C LEU A 431 26.71 -16.77 3.98
N SER A 432 26.36 -17.56 4.98
CA SER A 432 25.82 -17.07 6.25
C SER A 432 26.81 -16.15 6.97
N GLU A 433 28.07 -16.61 7.12
CA GLU A 433 29.13 -15.83 7.78
C GLU A 433 29.48 -14.58 6.97
N ALA A 434 29.57 -14.68 5.64
CA ALA A 434 29.85 -13.52 4.78
C ALA A 434 28.75 -12.46 4.87
N ARG A 435 27.48 -12.88 4.80
CA ARG A 435 26.34 -11.96 4.96
C ARG A 435 26.36 -11.25 6.32
N ARG A 436 26.64 -12.01 7.39
CA ARG A 436 26.75 -11.44 8.73
C ARG A 436 27.85 -10.39 8.80
N ARG A 437 29.08 -10.69 8.34
CA ARG A 437 30.21 -9.73 8.36
C ARG A 437 29.91 -8.47 7.53
N LEU A 438 29.32 -8.63 6.36
CA LEU A 438 28.92 -7.50 5.51
C LEU A 438 27.82 -6.68 6.16
N LEU A 439 26.84 -7.31 6.81
CA LEU A 439 25.75 -6.61 7.52
C LEU A 439 26.30 -5.84 8.73
N ASP A 440 27.19 -6.43 9.51
CA ASP A 440 27.86 -5.79 10.65
C ASP A 440 28.66 -4.55 10.22
N GLU A 441 29.40 -4.64 9.11
CA GLU A 441 30.10 -3.48 8.54
C GLU A 441 29.13 -2.41 8.03
N ARG A 442 28.02 -2.82 7.39
CA ARG A 442 27.00 -1.89 6.94
C ARG A 442 26.36 -1.15 8.12
N ALA A 443 26.17 -1.81 9.25
CA ALA A 443 25.60 -1.22 10.47
C ALA A 443 26.48 -0.08 11.04
N GLN A 444 27.76 0.00 10.69
CA GLN A 444 28.64 1.12 11.06
C GLN A 444 28.41 2.38 10.20
N ARG A 445 27.69 2.26 9.09
CA ARG A 445 27.36 3.39 8.22
C ARG A 445 26.16 4.14 8.80
N THR A 446 26.07 5.45 8.52
CA THR A 446 24.85 6.21 8.84
C THR A 446 23.65 5.55 8.18
N PRO A 447 22.62 5.11 8.93
CA PRO A 447 21.45 4.48 8.34
C PRO A 447 20.58 5.52 7.60
N PRO A 448 19.67 5.08 6.73
CA PRO A 448 18.58 5.90 6.23
C PRO A 448 17.70 6.41 7.38
N ILE A 449 17.04 7.54 7.16
CA ILE A 449 16.06 8.04 8.13
C ILE A 449 14.84 7.12 8.12
N THR A 450 14.42 6.68 9.31
CA THR A 450 13.18 5.92 9.49
C THR A 450 12.06 6.87 9.87
N ASP A 451 10.97 6.84 9.11
CA ASP A 451 9.73 7.53 9.48
C ASP A 451 8.97 6.67 10.50
N LYS A 452 9.01 7.12 11.74
CA LYS A 452 8.55 6.35 12.92
C LYS A 452 7.05 6.48 13.19
N LYS A 453 6.28 7.07 12.28
CA LYS A 453 4.83 7.01 12.40
C LYS A 453 4.35 5.56 12.22
N ILE A 454 3.30 5.17 12.94
CA ILE A 454 2.67 3.86 12.85
C ILE A 454 1.29 4.06 12.26
N LEU A 455 1.11 3.62 11.02
CA LEU A 455 -0.15 3.74 10.28
C LEU A 455 -1.00 2.48 10.50
N SER A 456 -2.26 2.66 10.89
CA SER A 456 -3.14 1.56 11.32
C SER A 456 -3.37 0.56 10.19
N GLY A 457 -3.73 1.01 8.99
CA GLY A 457 -3.97 0.12 7.84
C GLY A 457 -2.73 -0.67 7.45
N TRP A 458 -1.55 -0.03 7.40
CA TRP A 458 -0.31 -0.70 7.02
C TRP A 458 0.11 -1.79 8.03
N ASN A 459 -0.20 -1.58 9.31
CA ASN A 459 -0.01 -2.60 10.35
C ASN A 459 -1.05 -3.72 10.23
N GLY A 460 -2.28 -3.42 9.79
CA GLY A 460 -3.28 -4.42 9.40
C GLY A 460 -2.81 -5.33 8.26
N LEU A 461 -2.22 -4.76 7.21
CA LEU A 461 -1.59 -5.52 6.13
C LEU A 461 -0.45 -6.42 6.64
N LEU A 462 0.37 -5.92 7.58
CA LEU A 462 1.46 -6.70 8.14
C LEU A 462 0.96 -7.89 8.97
N ILE A 463 -0.17 -7.77 9.69
CA ILE A 463 -0.80 -8.92 10.36
C ILE A 463 -1.10 -10.01 9.32
N THR A 464 -1.71 -9.67 8.18
CA THR A 464 -1.99 -10.63 7.11
C THR A 464 -0.70 -11.27 6.59
N GLY A 465 0.32 -10.47 6.28
CA GLY A 465 1.61 -10.97 5.77
C GLY A 465 2.33 -11.91 6.72
N LEU A 466 2.28 -11.63 8.04
CA LEU A 466 2.88 -12.51 9.08
C LEU A 466 2.09 -13.80 9.24
N CYS A 467 0.76 -13.78 9.17
CA CYS A 467 -0.08 -14.97 9.21
C CYS A 467 0.19 -15.87 7.99
N ASP A 468 0.27 -15.30 6.79
CA ASP A 468 0.58 -16.04 5.57
C ASP A 468 2.01 -16.63 5.62
N ALA A 469 2.98 -15.88 6.14
CA ALA A 469 4.35 -16.34 6.32
C ALA A 469 4.42 -17.50 7.36
N PHE A 470 3.64 -17.43 8.46
CA PHE A 470 3.48 -18.53 9.38
C PHE A 470 2.91 -19.78 8.71
N ASP A 471 1.87 -19.64 7.88
CA ASP A 471 1.29 -20.75 7.12
C ASP A 471 2.28 -21.42 6.16
N ALA A 472 3.27 -20.67 5.67
CA ALA A 472 4.28 -21.20 4.76
C ALA A 472 5.43 -21.92 5.48
N LEU A 473 5.90 -21.42 6.62
CA LEU A 473 7.15 -21.86 7.26
C LEU A 473 6.99 -22.34 8.71
N GLY A 474 5.82 -22.18 9.32
CA GLY A 474 5.51 -22.68 10.68
C GLY A 474 6.21 -21.93 11.83
N ASN A 475 6.71 -20.70 11.61
CA ASN A 475 7.40 -19.95 12.67
C ASN A 475 6.41 -19.27 13.62
N GLU A 476 6.19 -19.84 14.78
CA GLU A 476 5.26 -19.37 15.82
C GLU A 476 5.53 -17.92 16.29
N ALA A 477 6.78 -17.46 16.26
CA ALA A 477 7.11 -16.09 16.68
C ALA A 477 6.46 -15.04 15.76
N TRP A 478 6.21 -15.36 14.51
CA TRP A 478 5.56 -14.45 13.55
C TRP A 478 4.07 -14.30 13.87
N LEU A 479 3.41 -15.39 14.27
CA LEU A 479 2.02 -15.34 14.70
C LEU A 479 1.87 -14.58 16.02
N VAL A 480 2.80 -14.75 16.96
CA VAL A 480 2.85 -13.96 18.21
C VAL A 480 3.02 -12.47 17.87
N THR A 481 3.91 -12.13 16.96
CA THR A 481 4.10 -10.74 16.51
C THR A 481 2.82 -10.17 15.90
N ALA A 482 2.10 -10.95 15.07
CA ALA A 482 0.81 -10.54 14.52
C ALA A 482 -0.23 -10.25 15.63
N GLN A 483 -0.26 -11.06 16.70
CA GLN A 483 -1.11 -10.82 17.87
C GLN A 483 -0.73 -9.55 18.61
N GLU A 484 0.55 -9.27 18.78
CA GLU A 484 1.04 -8.04 19.44
C GLU A 484 0.64 -6.78 18.64
N ILE A 485 0.70 -6.84 17.30
CA ILE A 485 0.21 -5.75 16.43
C ILE A 485 -1.30 -5.56 16.62
N ALA A 486 -2.08 -6.64 16.63
CA ALA A 486 -3.53 -6.56 16.83
C ALA A 486 -3.88 -5.96 18.21
N ASP A 487 -3.16 -6.35 19.27
CA ASP A 487 -3.33 -5.78 20.60
C ASP A 487 -2.94 -4.29 20.65
N PHE A 488 -1.86 -3.91 19.99
CA PHE A 488 -1.46 -2.51 19.84
C PHE A 488 -2.55 -1.69 19.15
N LEU A 489 -3.04 -2.13 17.98
CA LEU A 489 -4.09 -1.41 17.24
C LEU A 489 -5.37 -1.28 18.08
N ARG A 490 -5.79 -2.34 18.74
CA ARG A 490 -6.99 -2.37 19.59
C ARG A 490 -6.87 -1.44 20.79
N THR A 491 -5.69 -1.39 21.45
CA THR A 491 -5.51 -0.63 22.70
C THR A 491 -5.04 0.81 22.50
N GLN A 492 -4.30 1.09 21.42
CA GLN A 492 -3.71 2.41 21.16
C GLN A 492 -4.45 3.20 20.08
N CYS A 493 -5.01 2.53 19.06
CA CYS A 493 -5.58 3.21 17.90
C CYS A 493 -7.11 3.14 17.82
N TRP A 494 -7.76 2.21 18.54
CA TRP A 494 -9.20 2.01 18.54
C TRP A 494 -9.87 2.59 19.77
N SER A 495 -10.83 3.49 19.58
CA SER A 495 -11.60 4.12 20.67
C SER A 495 -12.85 3.33 21.11
N GLY A 496 -13.12 2.19 20.51
CA GLY A 496 -14.40 1.48 20.61
C GLY A 496 -15.45 1.93 19.58
N LYS A 497 -15.20 3.03 18.85
CA LYS A 497 -16.09 3.58 17.82
C LYS A 497 -15.35 4.06 16.58
N HIS A 498 -14.18 4.66 16.75
CA HIS A 498 -13.35 5.21 15.67
C HIS A 498 -11.95 4.65 15.74
N LEU A 499 -11.39 4.32 14.57
CA LEU A 499 -9.98 4.03 14.39
C LEU A 499 -9.24 5.32 14.08
N SER A 500 -8.01 5.47 14.58
CA SER A 500 -7.10 6.56 14.24
C SER A 500 -6.20 6.14 13.08
N VAL A 501 -5.88 7.05 12.16
CA VAL A 501 -5.03 6.75 10.99
C VAL A 501 -3.59 6.49 11.41
N CYS A 502 -3.08 7.26 12.38
CA CYS A 502 -1.68 7.26 12.77
C CYS A 502 -1.51 7.32 14.29
N TRP A 503 -0.49 6.61 14.77
CA TRP A 503 0.04 6.74 16.12
C TRP A 503 1.53 7.07 16.06
N GLN A 504 2.00 8.00 16.91
CA GLN A 504 3.40 8.34 17.06
C GLN A 504 3.68 8.90 18.45
N ASP A 505 4.75 8.42 19.09
CA ASP A 505 5.25 8.94 20.38
C ASP A 505 4.16 9.02 21.47
N GLY A 506 3.26 8.04 21.55
CA GLY A 506 2.19 7.95 22.53
C GLY A 506 0.91 8.74 22.18
N GLN A 507 0.82 9.30 20.98
CA GLN A 507 -0.32 10.09 20.53
C GLN A 507 -0.90 9.55 19.22
N THR A 508 -2.23 9.55 19.12
CA THR A 508 -2.96 9.29 17.87
C THR A 508 -3.27 10.58 17.15
N THR A 509 -3.22 10.55 15.82
CA THR A 509 -3.55 11.70 14.97
C THR A 509 -4.51 11.29 13.87
N GLY A 510 -5.48 12.14 13.58
CA GLY A 510 -6.42 12.01 12.48
C GLY A 510 -7.41 10.84 12.59
N PRO A 511 -8.56 10.94 11.93
CA PRO A 511 -9.46 9.82 11.73
C PRO A 511 -8.87 8.86 10.71
N ALA A 512 -9.09 7.56 10.88
CA ALA A 512 -8.76 6.56 9.87
C ALA A 512 -9.72 6.64 8.67
N TYR A 513 -9.23 6.14 7.54
CA TYR A 513 -9.95 6.12 6.27
C TYR A 513 -10.42 4.70 5.94
N LEU A 514 -11.18 4.54 4.87
CA LEU A 514 -11.73 3.25 4.45
C LEU A 514 -10.67 2.15 4.38
N ASP A 515 -9.52 2.46 3.78
CA ASP A 515 -8.41 1.51 3.59
C ASP A 515 -7.89 1.00 4.94
N ASP A 516 -7.78 1.87 5.96
CA ASP A 516 -7.33 1.47 7.30
C ASP A 516 -8.27 0.48 7.98
N TYR A 517 -9.58 0.74 7.93
CA TYR A 517 -10.59 -0.19 8.47
C TYR A 517 -10.58 -1.52 7.74
N ALA A 518 -10.46 -1.49 6.42
CA ALA A 518 -10.44 -2.68 5.59
C ALA A 518 -9.22 -3.57 5.88
N ASP A 519 -8.04 -2.97 5.90
CA ASP A 519 -6.77 -3.70 6.10
C ASP A 519 -6.65 -4.27 7.52
N VAL A 520 -7.06 -3.51 8.55
CA VAL A 520 -7.07 -4.02 9.94
C VAL A 520 -8.08 -5.14 10.09
N LEU A 521 -9.29 -5.00 9.55
CA LEU A 521 -10.31 -6.05 9.60
C LEU A 521 -9.84 -7.33 8.89
N GLN A 522 -9.25 -7.22 7.71
CA GLN A 522 -8.69 -8.37 6.98
C GLN A 522 -7.56 -9.04 7.77
N GLY A 523 -6.67 -8.26 8.39
CA GLY A 523 -5.60 -8.78 9.26
C GLY A 523 -6.15 -9.56 10.45
N LEU A 524 -7.18 -9.03 11.13
CA LEU A 524 -7.82 -9.71 12.25
C LEU A 524 -8.49 -11.02 11.81
N LEU A 525 -9.14 -11.06 10.64
CA LEU A 525 -9.73 -12.29 10.13
C LEU A 525 -8.67 -13.34 9.78
N SER A 526 -7.53 -12.94 9.25
CA SER A 526 -6.39 -13.83 9.04
C SER A 526 -5.87 -14.39 10.37
N LEU A 527 -5.75 -13.56 11.41
CA LEU A 527 -5.31 -13.98 12.73
C LEU A 527 -6.30 -14.93 13.40
N LEU A 528 -7.61 -14.64 13.33
CA LEU A 528 -8.69 -15.48 13.87
C LEU A 528 -8.76 -16.87 13.23
N SER A 529 -8.33 -17.02 11.98
CA SER A 529 -8.26 -18.31 11.30
C SER A 529 -7.14 -19.21 11.87
N HIS A 530 -6.14 -18.63 12.55
CA HIS A 530 -5.04 -19.35 13.19
C HIS A 530 -5.29 -19.59 14.69
N ARG A 531 -5.67 -18.52 15.39
CA ARG A 531 -5.95 -18.53 16.84
C ARG A 531 -7.16 -17.69 17.14
N TRP A 532 -8.21 -18.31 17.63
CA TRP A 532 -9.40 -17.60 18.06
C TRP A 532 -9.14 -16.87 19.38
N ARG A 533 -9.36 -15.54 19.40
CA ARG A 533 -9.40 -14.70 20.60
C ARG A 533 -10.66 -13.82 20.53
N GLU A 534 -11.44 -13.81 21.62
CA GLU A 534 -12.69 -13.01 21.71
C GLU A 534 -12.44 -11.52 21.53
N SER A 535 -11.29 -11.05 22.03
CA SER A 535 -10.89 -9.64 21.85
C SER A 535 -10.70 -9.26 20.38
N ASP A 536 -10.14 -10.15 19.58
CA ASP A 536 -9.92 -9.91 18.14
C ASP A 536 -11.24 -10.04 17.37
N ALA A 537 -12.09 -11.00 17.73
CA ALA A 537 -13.43 -11.15 17.13
C ALA A 537 -14.33 -9.95 17.43
N SER A 538 -14.30 -9.45 18.69
CA SER A 538 -15.03 -8.24 19.09
C SER A 538 -14.50 -7.00 18.38
N PHE A 539 -13.19 -6.88 18.23
CA PHE A 539 -12.56 -5.77 17.50
C PHE A 539 -12.89 -5.83 16.01
N ALA A 540 -12.82 -7.00 15.38
CA ALA A 540 -13.19 -7.19 13.97
C ALA A 540 -14.67 -6.80 13.72
N LYS A 541 -15.57 -7.26 14.60
CA LYS A 541 -16.99 -6.87 14.52
C LYS A 541 -17.17 -5.36 14.68
N GLY A 542 -16.51 -4.74 15.67
CA GLY A 542 -16.57 -3.30 15.89
C GLY A 542 -16.10 -2.48 14.69
N LEU A 543 -15.01 -2.93 14.02
CA LEU A 543 -14.52 -2.29 12.80
C LEU A 543 -15.50 -2.43 11.63
N ALA A 544 -16.10 -3.61 11.44
CA ALA A 544 -17.09 -3.84 10.38
C ALA A 544 -18.33 -2.98 10.59
N ASP A 545 -18.86 -2.92 11.81
CA ASP A 545 -20.03 -2.08 12.16
C ASP A 545 -19.71 -0.59 11.92
N ALA A 546 -18.53 -0.14 12.35
CA ALA A 546 -18.09 1.23 12.14
C ALA A 546 -17.86 1.55 10.66
N ALA A 547 -17.27 0.63 9.89
CA ALA A 547 -17.06 0.83 8.46
C ALA A 547 -18.38 1.02 7.71
N ILE A 548 -19.40 0.22 8.02
CA ILE A 548 -20.74 0.40 7.44
C ILE A 548 -21.34 1.74 7.87
N ALA A 549 -21.28 2.09 9.14
CA ALA A 549 -21.88 3.32 9.65
C ALA A 549 -21.21 4.60 9.09
N LEU A 550 -19.90 4.56 8.85
CA LEU A 550 -19.10 5.75 8.50
C LEU A 550 -18.90 5.92 6.98
N PHE A 551 -18.85 4.84 6.21
CA PHE A 551 -18.40 4.90 4.82
C PHE A 551 -19.40 4.39 3.79
N TYR A 552 -20.40 3.57 4.18
CA TYR A 552 -21.29 2.92 3.21
C TYR A 552 -22.21 3.91 2.51
N ASP A 553 -22.31 3.78 1.18
CA ASP A 553 -23.28 4.51 0.35
C ASP A 553 -24.57 3.70 0.26
N ASN A 554 -25.58 4.07 1.08
CA ASN A 554 -26.86 3.38 1.14
C ASN A 554 -27.69 3.48 -0.15
N ASP A 555 -27.43 4.49 -0.99
CA ASP A 555 -28.22 4.74 -2.20
C ASP A 555 -27.69 3.94 -3.41
N ASN A 556 -26.35 3.84 -3.55
CA ASN A 556 -25.72 3.28 -4.74
C ASN A 556 -24.83 2.06 -4.46
N GLY A 557 -24.63 1.68 -3.21
CA GLY A 557 -23.64 0.67 -2.83
C GLY A 557 -22.20 1.16 -2.91
N GLY A 558 -21.27 0.35 -2.43
CA GLY A 558 -19.87 0.73 -2.27
C GLY A 558 -19.62 1.66 -1.09
N PHE A 559 -18.35 1.97 -0.84
CA PHE A 559 -17.93 2.74 0.33
C PHE A 559 -17.14 3.98 -0.10
N TYR A 560 -17.50 5.13 0.50
CA TYR A 560 -16.70 6.35 0.37
C TYR A 560 -15.37 6.21 1.08
N PHE A 561 -14.35 6.89 0.60
CA PHE A 561 -13.02 6.85 1.21
C PHE A 561 -12.93 7.55 2.56
N THR A 562 -13.66 8.68 2.68
CA THR A 562 -13.65 9.56 3.86
C THR A 562 -14.84 9.28 4.74
N PRO A 563 -14.70 9.25 6.09
CA PRO A 563 -15.84 9.02 7.01
C PRO A 563 -16.91 10.10 6.85
N ALA A 564 -18.19 9.72 7.08
CA ALA A 564 -19.32 10.61 6.93
C ALA A 564 -19.37 11.76 7.95
N ASP A 565 -18.71 11.61 9.10
CA ASP A 565 -18.63 12.59 10.17
C ASP A 565 -17.45 13.57 10.03
N GLN A 566 -16.71 13.50 8.92
CA GLN A 566 -15.64 14.45 8.60
C GLN A 566 -16.10 15.52 7.61
N PRO A 567 -15.51 16.73 7.65
CA PRO A 567 -15.82 17.79 6.69
C PRO A 567 -15.66 17.33 5.25
N ALA A 568 -16.64 17.70 4.42
CA ALA A 568 -16.60 17.34 3.01
C ALA A 568 -15.48 18.12 2.28
N LEU A 569 -14.68 17.41 1.48
CA LEU A 569 -13.76 17.99 0.51
C LEU A 569 -14.52 18.33 -0.80
N ILE A 570 -13.78 18.76 -1.84
CA ILE A 570 -14.37 19.16 -3.14
C ILE A 570 -15.15 18.04 -3.83
N PHE A 571 -14.88 16.78 -3.49
CA PHE A 571 -15.72 15.63 -3.81
C PHE A 571 -15.44 14.45 -2.85
N LYS A 572 -16.30 13.44 -2.83
CA LYS A 572 -16.13 12.22 -2.03
C LYS A 572 -15.74 11.05 -2.93
N PRO A 573 -14.47 10.62 -2.95
CA PRO A 573 -14.05 9.49 -3.77
C PRO A 573 -14.60 8.17 -3.24
N LYS A 574 -14.94 7.26 -4.17
CA LYS A 574 -15.13 5.82 -3.92
C LYS A 574 -14.08 5.06 -4.72
N PRO A 575 -12.91 4.74 -4.12
CA PRO A 575 -11.83 4.06 -4.83
C PRO A 575 -12.22 2.65 -5.27
N SER A 576 -11.93 2.31 -6.52
CA SER A 576 -12.15 0.96 -7.07
C SER A 576 -10.90 0.38 -7.75
N PHE A 577 -9.99 1.24 -8.22
CA PHE A 577 -8.78 0.84 -8.93
C PHE A 577 -7.70 0.34 -7.98
N ASP A 578 -7.03 -0.75 -8.36
CA ASP A 578 -5.81 -1.19 -7.69
C ASP A 578 -4.66 -0.22 -8.02
N GLU A 579 -4.01 0.25 -6.98
CA GLU A 579 -2.80 1.08 -7.02
C GLU A 579 -1.62 0.29 -6.41
N ALA A 580 -0.69 0.95 -5.71
CA ALA A 580 0.31 0.26 -4.90
C ALA A 580 -0.33 -0.55 -3.76
N LEU A 581 -1.49 -0.09 -3.30
CA LEU A 581 -2.39 -0.81 -2.40
C LEU A 581 -3.68 -1.17 -3.14
N PRO A 582 -4.30 -2.32 -2.86
CA PRO A 582 -5.66 -2.58 -3.25
C PRO A 582 -6.60 -1.53 -2.63
N PRO A 583 -7.67 -1.12 -3.31
CA PRO A 583 -8.60 -0.13 -2.74
C PRO A 583 -9.38 -0.72 -1.56
N GLY A 584 -9.68 0.10 -0.56
CA GLY A 584 -10.46 -0.32 0.61
C GLY A 584 -11.80 -0.95 0.27
N ASN A 585 -12.45 -0.52 -0.82
CA ASN A 585 -13.66 -1.18 -1.32
C ASN A 585 -13.43 -2.67 -1.65
N ALA A 586 -12.29 -3.05 -2.21
CA ALA A 586 -12.00 -4.44 -2.53
C ALA A 586 -11.72 -5.27 -1.27
N ILE A 587 -10.85 -4.76 -0.39
CA ILE A 587 -10.44 -5.48 0.82
C ILE A 587 -11.60 -5.57 1.82
N LEU A 588 -12.34 -4.47 2.04
CA LEU A 588 -13.50 -4.48 2.93
C LEU A 588 -14.60 -5.43 2.42
N THR A 589 -14.85 -5.47 1.11
CA THR A 589 -15.82 -6.42 0.52
C THR A 589 -15.42 -7.86 0.82
N GLN A 590 -14.15 -8.24 0.60
CA GLN A 590 -13.64 -9.58 0.94
C GLN A 590 -13.78 -9.87 2.44
N ALA A 591 -13.44 -8.92 3.29
CA ALA A 591 -13.53 -9.07 4.74
C ALA A 591 -14.97 -9.20 5.23
N LEU A 592 -15.90 -8.39 4.68
CA LEU A 592 -17.33 -8.47 5.01
C LEU A 592 -17.98 -9.78 4.54
N LEU A 593 -17.58 -10.32 3.39
CA LEU A 593 -18.00 -11.65 2.93
C LEU A 593 -17.57 -12.73 3.91
N LYS A 594 -16.31 -12.71 4.35
CA LYS A 594 -15.78 -13.69 5.33
C LYS A 594 -16.48 -13.57 6.69
N LEU A 595 -16.51 -12.35 7.24
CA LEU A 595 -17.10 -12.09 8.55
C LEU A 595 -18.62 -12.30 8.53
N GLY A 596 -19.29 -11.90 7.47
CA GLY A 596 -20.75 -12.08 7.28
C GLY A 596 -21.13 -13.56 7.21
N LYS A 597 -20.38 -14.38 6.45
CA LYS A 597 -20.55 -15.83 6.44
C LYS A 597 -20.27 -16.44 7.81
N LEU A 598 -19.17 -16.01 8.45
CA LEU A 598 -18.76 -16.50 9.78
C LEU A 598 -19.80 -16.21 10.88
N LEU A 599 -20.38 -15.01 10.90
CA LEU A 599 -21.33 -14.56 11.92
C LEU A 599 -22.82 -14.75 11.52
N GLY A 600 -23.10 -15.20 10.31
CA GLY A 600 -24.47 -15.24 9.77
C GLY A 600 -25.09 -13.83 9.60
N ASN A 601 -24.27 -12.79 9.45
CA ASN A 601 -24.73 -11.39 9.42
C ASN A 601 -25.07 -10.95 7.99
N THR A 602 -26.37 -10.86 7.69
CA THR A 602 -26.87 -10.48 6.35
C THR A 602 -26.53 -9.03 6.00
N THR A 603 -26.45 -8.11 6.97
CA THR A 603 -26.08 -6.71 6.70
C THR A 603 -24.69 -6.60 6.08
N TYR A 604 -23.73 -7.42 6.55
CA TYR A 604 -22.38 -7.46 5.98
C TYR A 604 -22.38 -8.05 4.57
N LEU A 605 -23.15 -9.13 4.36
CA LEU A 605 -23.27 -9.79 3.06
C LEU A 605 -23.96 -8.90 2.03
N ASP A 606 -25.01 -8.19 2.43
CA ASP A 606 -25.73 -7.25 1.56
C ASP A 606 -24.86 -6.07 1.17
N ALA A 607 -24.11 -5.48 2.12
CA ALA A 607 -23.18 -4.40 1.84
C ALA A 607 -22.08 -4.83 0.87
N ALA A 608 -21.52 -6.03 1.04
CA ALA A 608 -20.53 -6.59 0.14
C ALA A 608 -21.10 -6.84 -1.28
N THR A 609 -22.29 -7.45 -1.37
CA THR A 609 -22.96 -7.73 -2.64
C THR A 609 -23.29 -6.44 -3.41
N ASN A 610 -23.83 -5.43 -2.71
CA ASN A 610 -24.13 -4.14 -3.32
C ASN A 610 -22.86 -3.40 -3.76
N THR A 611 -21.74 -3.60 -3.07
CA THR A 611 -20.43 -3.05 -3.48
C THR A 611 -19.94 -3.68 -4.79
N LEU A 612 -20.07 -5.00 -4.94
CA LEU A 612 -19.74 -5.70 -6.17
C LEU A 612 -20.65 -5.26 -7.33
N HIS A 613 -21.94 -5.07 -7.06
CA HIS A 613 -22.89 -4.56 -8.05
C HIS A 613 -22.52 -3.13 -8.50
N TRP A 614 -22.26 -2.23 -7.56
CA TRP A 614 -21.79 -0.87 -7.87
C TRP A 614 -20.53 -0.86 -8.72
N ALA A 615 -19.53 -1.69 -8.40
CA ALA A 615 -18.25 -1.72 -9.08
C ALA A 615 -18.29 -2.43 -10.45
N ARG A 616 -19.39 -3.11 -10.80
CA ARG A 616 -19.46 -4.01 -11.95
C ARG A 616 -19.03 -3.36 -13.25
N ALA A 617 -19.56 -2.20 -13.59
CA ALA A 617 -19.30 -1.50 -14.84
C ALA A 617 -17.82 -1.11 -14.99
N VAL A 618 -17.17 -0.68 -13.92
CA VAL A 618 -15.74 -0.31 -13.95
C VAL A 618 -14.85 -1.53 -14.00
N MET A 619 -15.21 -2.63 -13.35
CA MET A 619 -14.50 -3.92 -13.49
C MET A 619 -14.56 -4.45 -14.92
N GLU A 620 -15.69 -4.40 -15.59
CA GLU A 620 -15.85 -4.85 -16.98
C GLU A 620 -15.07 -3.98 -17.95
N ARG A 621 -15.01 -2.68 -17.70
CA ARG A 621 -14.27 -1.73 -18.55
C ARG A 621 -12.74 -1.84 -18.40
N TYR A 622 -12.24 -2.14 -17.21
CA TYR A 622 -10.81 -2.20 -16.91
C TYR A 622 -10.47 -3.41 -16.00
N PRO A 623 -10.66 -4.65 -16.46
CA PRO A 623 -10.58 -5.84 -15.59
C PRO A 623 -9.23 -5.96 -14.87
N ALA A 624 -8.13 -5.81 -15.59
CA ALA A 624 -6.79 -5.96 -15.03
C ALA A 624 -6.33 -4.80 -14.11
N ASN A 625 -7.20 -3.82 -13.85
CA ASN A 625 -6.98 -2.75 -12.88
C ASN A 625 -7.88 -2.88 -11.64
N HIS A 626 -8.66 -3.98 -11.54
CA HIS A 626 -9.60 -4.24 -10.45
C HIS A 626 -9.41 -5.65 -9.88
N CYS A 627 -8.15 -6.10 -9.78
CA CYS A 627 -7.78 -7.43 -9.31
C CYS A 627 -8.39 -7.77 -7.95
N GLY A 628 -8.35 -6.79 -7.01
CA GLY A 628 -8.91 -6.94 -5.66
C GLY A 628 -10.43 -7.13 -5.66
N LEU A 629 -11.18 -6.34 -6.43
CA LEU A 629 -12.65 -6.46 -6.57
C LEU A 629 -13.06 -7.74 -7.31
N ILE A 630 -12.32 -8.14 -8.33
CA ILE A 630 -12.57 -9.40 -9.06
C ILE A 630 -12.25 -10.61 -8.17
N THR A 631 -11.26 -10.49 -7.27
CA THR A 631 -11.05 -11.49 -6.22
C THR A 631 -12.25 -11.56 -5.28
N ALA A 632 -12.79 -10.42 -4.84
CA ALA A 632 -14.01 -10.40 -4.01
C ALA A 632 -15.21 -11.01 -4.74
N LEU A 633 -15.38 -10.73 -6.03
CA LEU A 633 -16.44 -11.33 -6.86
C LEU A 633 -16.32 -12.86 -6.90
N GLN A 634 -15.15 -13.40 -7.15
CA GLN A 634 -14.91 -14.84 -7.17
C GLN A 634 -15.14 -15.46 -5.78
N SER A 635 -14.63 -14.84 -4.72
CA SER A 635 -14.80 -15.29 -3.34
C SER A 635 -16.27 -15.29 -2.89
N SER A 636 -17.09 -14.36 -3.39
CA SER A 636 -18.51 -14.30 -3.05
C SER A 636 -19.27 -15.57 -3.48
N ALA A 637 -18.91 -16.11 -4.65
CA ALA A 637 -19.55 -17.28 -5.26
C ALA A 637 -18.92 -18.62 -4.81
N GLU A 638 -17.60 -18.65 -4.60
CA GLU A 638 -16.85 -19.91 -4.51
C GLU A 638 -16.30 -20.22 -3.09
N ASP A 639 -16.19 -19.23 -2.18
CA ASP A 639 -15.61 -19.43 -0.87
C ASP A 639 -16.49 -20.24 0.07
N GLN A 640 -15.86 -21.19 0.75
CA GLN A 640 -16.46 -22.03 1.78
C GLN A 640 -15.94 -21.64 3.16
N THR A 641 -16.82 -21.62 4.16
CA THR A 641 -16.45 -21.33 5.54
C THR A 641 -16.69 -22.57 6.40
N VAL A 642 -15.68 -22.95 7.18
CA VAL A 642 -15.72 -24.07 8.11
C VAL A 642 -15.39 -23.58 9.51
N VAL A 643 -16.23 -23.90 10.48
CA VAL A 643 -15.95 -23.66 11.90
C VAL A 643 -15.70 -25.03 12.57
N LEU A 644 -14.51 -25.17 13.14
CA LEU A 644 -14.12 -26.33 13.93
C LEU A 644 -14.36 -26.03 15.42
N ARG A 645 -15.00 -26.99 16.13
CA ARG A 645 -15.23 -26.93 17.59
C ARG A 645 -14.66 -28.18 18.22
N GLY A 646 -13.84 -28.05 19.25
CA GLY A 646 -13.22 -29.21 19.87
C GLY A 646 -12.00 -28.88 20.71
N PRO A 647 -11.19 -29.92 21.09
CA PRO A 647 -9.90 -29.73 21.71
C PRO A 647 -8.95 -28.95 20.78
N VAL A 648 -8.24 -27.97 21.36
CA VAL A 648 -7.41 -27.00 20.61
C VAL A 648 -6.40 -27.70 19.68
N ASP A 649 -5.63 -28.67 20.25
CA ASP A 649 -4.58 -29.36 19.49
C ASP A 649 -5.14 -30.19 18.32
N THR A 650 -6.31 -30.84 18.53
CA THR A 650 -6.95 -31.61 17.45
C THR A 650 -7.57 -30.74 16.39
N MET A 651 -8.15 -29.60 16.80
CA MET A 651 -8.65 -28.61 15.83
C MET A 651 -7.50 -28.06 14.98
N ALA A 652 -6.34 -27.76 15.59
CA ALA A 652 -5.15 -27.30 14.86
C ALA A 652 -4.69 -28.34 13.83
N GLN A 653 -4.62 -29.64 14.21
CA GLN A 653 -4.28 -30.73 13.29
C GLN A 653 -5.28 -30.82 12.12
N TRP A 654 -6.59 -30.71 12.38
CA TRP A 654 -7.61 -30.70 11.33
C TRP A 654 -7.44 -29.51 10.40
N ARG A 655 -7.22 -28.32 10.98
CA ARG A 655 -6.97 -27.10 10.20
C ARG A 655 -5.75 -27.25 9.29
N ASP A 656 -4.64 -27.73 9.82
CA ASP A 656 -3.41 -27.92 9.06
C ASP A 656 -3.60 -28.88 7.90
N GLN A 657 -4.35 -29.97 8.08
CA GLN A 657 -4.69 -30.91 7.01
C GLN A 657 -5.63 -30.27 5.97
N LEU A 658 -6.69 -29.59 6.41
CA LEU A 658 -7.62 -28.88 5.55
C LEU A 658 -6.92 -27.74 4.74
N MET A 659 -5.95 -27.06 5.34
CA MET A 659 -5.17 -25.99 4.72
C MET A 659 -3.87 -26.49 4.06
N GLY A 660 -3.65 -27.80 4.04
CA GLY A 660 -2.54 -28.46 3.33
C GLY A 660 -2.54 -28.07 1.84
N GLY A 661 -1.47 -27.45 1.35
CA GLY A 661 -1.45 -26.77 0.07
C GLY A 661 -2.14 -25.40 0.14
N TYR A 662 -2.16 -24.69 -1.00
CA TYR A 662 -2.80 -23.38 -1.10
C TYR A 662 -4.26 -23.52 -1.56
N ARG A 663 -5.22 -23.18 -0.70
CA ARG A 663 -6.67 -23.27 -0.90
C ARG A 663 -7.36 -21.95 -0.53
N PRO A 664 -7.27 -20.92 -1.37
CA PRO A 664 -7.77 -19.56 -1.04
C PRO A 664 -9.31 -19.48 -0.89
N TRP A 665 -10.03 -20.48 -1.36
CA TRP A 665 -11.50 -20.59 -1.24
C TRP A 665 -11.98 -21.15 0.10
N LEU A 666 -11.06 -21.64 0.97
CA LEU A 666 -11.42 -22.28 2.22
C LEU A 666 -11.02 -21.39 3.41
N ASN A 667 -12.03 -20.97 4.18
CA ASN A 667 -11.85 -20.20 5.40
C ASN A 667 -12.15 -21.12 6.59
N VAL A 668 -11.12 -21.48 7.37
CA VAL A 668 -11.24 -22.39 8.55
C VAL A 668 -11.00 -21.62 9.83
N TYR A 669 -11.95 -21.69 10.76
CA TYR A 669 -11.86 -21.04 12.07
C TYR A 669 -11.93 -22.10 13.18
N CYS A 670 -10.92 -22.11 14.07
CA CYS A 670 -10.87 -22.99 15.23
C CYS A 670 -11.44 -22.28 16.46
N MET A 671 -12.70 -22.52 16.79
CA MET A 671 -13.37 -21.88 17.93
C MET A 671 -13.39 -22.81 19.15
N PRO A 672 -12.75 -22.44 20.28
CA PRO A 672 -12.87 -23.18 21.55
C PRO A 672 -14.34 -23.24 22.04
N TYR A 673 -14.64 -24.20 22.93
CA TYR A 673 -15.99 -24.30 23.50
C TYR A 673 -16.33 -23.15 24.44
N ASP A 674 -15.35 -22.67 25.19
CA ASP A 674 -15.51 -21.68 26.24
C ASP A 674 -15.16 -20.29 25.71
N ILE A 675 -15.99 -19.73 24.80
CA ILE A 675 -15.85 -18.35 24.28
C ILE A 675 -16.91 -17.46 24.90
N GLU A 676 -16.50 -16.27 25.36
CA GLU A 676 -17.37 -15.25 25.95
C GLU A 676 -17.69 -14.09 24.97
N GLY A 677 -17.08 -14.08 23.79
CA GLY A 677 -17.19 -12.99 22.80
C GLY A 677 -18.37 -13.14 21.82
N PRO A 678 -18.39 -12.36 20.76
CA PRO A 678 -19.42 -12.44 19.72
C PRO A 678 -19.37 -13.82 19.09
N THR A 679 -20.34 -14.64 19.48
CA THR A 679 -20.59 -15.94 18.86
C THR A 679 -21.48 -15.73 17.65
N PRO A 680 -21.27 -16.49 16.57
CA PRO A 680 -22.24 -16.60 15.52
C PRO A 680 -23.63 -16.94 16.07
N ASP A 681 -24.68 -16.24 15.63
CA ASP A 681 -26.05 -16.43 16.13
C ASP A 681 -26.56 -17.88 16.01
N TYR A 682 -25.96 -18.65 15.11
CA TYR A 682 -26.25 -20.06 14.87
C TYR A 682 -25.49 -21.02 15.82
N LEU A 683 -24.45 -20.58 16.55
CA LEU A 683 -23.68 -21.43 17.44
C LEU A 683 -24.36 -21.77 18.77
N PRO A 684 -25.22 -20.93 19.38
CA PRO A 684 -25.88 -21.25 20.65
C PRO A 684 -26.64 -22.57 20.64
N GLY A 685 -27.27 -22.94 19.50
CA GLY A 685 -27.94 -24.22 19.33
C GLY A 685 -27.02 -25.45 19.22
N LEU A 686 -25.74 -25.22 18.93
CA LEU A 686 -24.73 -26.26 18.67
C LEU A 686 -23.90 -26.65 19.91
N VAL A 687 -23.88 -25.77 20.92
CA VAL A 687 -23.11 -25.96 22.16
C VAL A 687 -23.66 -27.14 22.96
N SER A 688 -24.93 -27.52 22.83
CA SER A 688 -25.59 -28.54 23.61
C SER A 688 -25.39 -29.97 23.09
N THR A 689 -24.90 -30.19 21.88
CA THR A 689 -24.85 -31.50 21.22
C THR A 689 -23.45 -32.05 21.03
N ALA A 690 -22.39 -31.22 21.15
CA ALA A 690 -21.03 -31.66 20.94
C ALA A 690 -20.39 -32.21 22.20
N THR A 691 -19.89 -33.44 22.13
CA THR A 691 -19.04 -33.98 23.18
C THR A 691 -17.71 -33.22 23.18
N ARG A 692 -17.34 -32.59 24.32
CA ARG A 692 -16.12 -31.76 24.48
C ARG A 692 -14.79 -32.47 24.14
N SER A 693 -14.84 -33.76 23.85
CA SER A 693 -13.68 -34.61 23.57
C SER A 693 -13.42 -34.87 22.08
N VAL A 694 -14.32 -34.46 21.17
CA VAL A 694 -14.24 -34.75 19.75
C VAL A 694 -14.34 -33.44 18.96
N VAL A 695 -13.53 -33.31 17.91
CA VAL A 695 -13.67 -32.17 16.97
C VAL A 695 -14.94 -32.34 16.15
N THR A 696 -15.67 -31.28 16.04
CA THR A 696 -16.88 -31.20 15.20
C THR A 696 -16.76 -30.00 14.26
N ALA A 697 -16.94 -30.26 12.98
CA ALA A 697 -16.93 -29.25 11.94
C ALA A 697 -18.34 -28.83 11.52
N PHE A 698 -18.51 -27.55 11.24
CA PHE A 698 -19.73 -26.95 10.70
C PHE A 698 -19.37 -26.18 9.44
N MET A 699 -19.97 -26.56 8.34
CA MET A 699 -19.86 -25.80 7.08
C MET A 699 -21.00 -24.79 6.98
N PHE A 700 -20.73 -23.66 6.36
CA PHE A 700 -21.73 -22.61 6.15
C PHE A 700 -22.03 -22.47 4.67
N SER A 701 -23.31 -22.62 4.31
CA SER A 701 -23.88 -22.23 3.04
C SER A 701 -25.12 -21.38 3.31
N ASP A 702 -25.23 -20.25 2.62
CA ASP A 702 -26.37 -19.32 2.72
C ASP A 702 -26.70 -18.87 4.16
N GLY A 703 -25.66 -18.68 5.00
CA GLY A 703 -25.81 -18.25 6.39
C GLY A 703 -26.38 -19.30 7.33
N ARG A 704 -26.45 -20.60 6.92
CA ARG A 704 -26.93 -21.72 7.74
C ARG A 704 -25.83 -22.75 7.93
N PRO A 705 -25.63 -23.28 9.15
CA PRO A 705 -24.71 -24.36 9.38
C PRO A 705 -25.23 -25.67 8.77
N SER A 706 -24.30 -26.49 8.24
CA SER A 706 -24.59 -27.89 7.89
C SER A 706 -24.92 -28.72 9.14
N GLN A 707 -25.36 -29.97 8.94
CA GLN A 707 -25.29 -30.97 10.01
C GLN A 707 -23.81 -31.09 10.47
N PRO A 708 -23.60 -31.33 11.78
CA PRO A 708 -22.24 -31.45 12.32
C PRO A 708 -21.52 -32.64 11.73
N ILE A 709 -20.26 -32.47 11.33
CA ILE A 709 -19.38 -33.51 10.80
C ILE A 709 -18.30 -33.76 11.85
N SER A 710 -18.17 -35.00 12.32
CA SER A 710 -17.19 -35.37 13.34
C SER A 710 -16.08 -36.31 12.82
N ASP A 711 -16.03 -36.53 11.51
CA ASP A 711 -15.00 -37.28 10.82
C ASP A 711 -14.29 -36.38 9.79
N LEU A 712 -12.96 -36.35 9.85
CA LEU A 712 -12.17 -35.47 8.98
C LEU A 712 -12.22 -35.91 7.52
N ALA A 713 -12.22 -37.22 7.26
CA ALA A 713 -12.28 -37.74 5.88
C ALA A 713 -13.64 -37.43 5.23
N GLU A 714 -14.75 -37.52 6.01
CA GLU A 714 -16.08 -37.09 5.56
C GLU A 714 -16.10 -35.58 5.25
N LEU A 715 -15.45 -34.77 6.09
CA LEU A 715 -15.33 -33.33 5.85
C LEU A 715 -14.53 -33.03 4.57
N GLU A 716 -13.38 -33.68 4.37
CA GLU A 716 -12.57 -33.53 3.16
C GLU A 716 -13.33 -33.90 1.90
N GLN A 717 -14.07 -35.00 1.93
CA GLN A 717 -14.92 -35.43 0.82
C GLN A 717 -16.03 -34.40 0.54
N THR A 718 -16.68 -33.88 1.59
CA THR A 718 -17.73 -32.87 1.46
C THR A 718 -17.21 -31.55 0.87
N LEU A 719 -16.00 -31.17 1.23
CA LEU A 719 -15.28 -29.99 0.71
C LEU A 719 -14.74 -30.19 -0.71
N GLY A 720 -14.72 -31.43 -1.22
CA GLY A 720 -14.14 -31.77 -2.53
C GLY A 720 -12.62 -31.63 -2.57
N ILE A 721 -11.93 -31.93 -1.46
CA ILE A 721 -10.46 -31.83 -1.31
C ILE A 721 -9.80 -33.16 -0.92
N ALA A 722 -10.57 -34.24 -0.86
CA ALA A 722 -10.11 -35.61 -0.58
C ALA A 722 -9.22 -36.18 -1.71
#